data_ec49cd2b51a98d8080626dc32e1ea228
#
_entry.id   ec49cd2b51a98d8080626dc32e1ea228
#
_cell.length_a   1.000
_cell.length_b   1.000
_cell.length_c   1.000
_cell.angle_alpha   90.00
_cell.angle_beta   90.00
_cell.angle_gamma   90.00
#
_symmetry.space_group_name_H-M   'P 1'
#
loop_
_entity.id
_entity.type
_entity.pdbx_description
1 polymer ?
#
loop_
_entity_poly.entity_id
_entity_poly.type
_entity_poly.pdbx_seq_one_letter_code
_entity_poly.pdbx_strand_id
1 'polypeptide(L)'
;LEKAVDRLFIEADRAYRDGANILILSDRGVDDNHVAIPSLLAVSALQQYLVKTKKRTSLSLILESGEPREVHHFATLLGFGASAINPYLALDTVKQLIDEHMLDKDYYAAVDDYNHAIITGIVKIAAKMGISTIQSYQGSKIFEALGIDKDVIDKYFTNTVSRIGGISIKDIENDVNTLHSAAYDPLGLETDVTLDSKGRHKMRSGADAHLYNPATIHLLQQSTKRGDYEMFKQYTSLVDEEEKHTNLRGLMDFEYPKKGVKLEEVESVDSIVTRFKTGAMSYGSISKEAHETLAIAMNHLHGKSNTGEGGEDKDRLTVGPDGKNRCSAIKQVASGRFGVPSRYLTSAQEIQIKMAQGAKPGEGGHLPGKKVYPWIARTRLSTPGVSLISPPPHHDIYSIEDLEQLIFDLKNANRDARISVKLVSEAGVGTVAAGVAKAGAQVVLISGYDGGTGAAPSSSIHNAGLPWELGLAETHQTLIMNGLRNKVRIETDGKLMSGKDVAIAACLGAEEFGFATAPLVTMGCVMMRVCNLDTCPVGVATQNPELRKRFHGKPEYVINFMRFIAQEMREYMAKLGIHTVDELVGRSDLLVQKHYPEGSRESKIDMSRILNNPYALPESHEKMHFVPEDVFDFKLDQTIDETVIIPEMKEALAKKQKKRIEINVSNLNRALGTLFGAEITRKYYNNLEDDTFVIKCNGSGGQSFGAFIPVSYTHLT
;
A
#
# COMPACT_ATOMS: atom_id res chain seq x y z
N LEU A 1 -1.20 32.00 18.86
CA LEU A 1 -0.85 30.62 19.15
C LEU A 1 0.61 30.47 19.56
N GLU A 2 1.58 31.02 18.82
CA GLU A 2 3.02 30.93 19.11
C GLU A 2 3.36 31.46 20.52
N LYS A 3 2.87 32.66 20.87
CA LYS A 3 3.02 33.22 22.24
C LYS A 3 2.41 32.35 23.34
N ALA A 4 1.31 31.66 23.03
CA ALA A 4 0.67 30.75 23.99
C ALA A 4 1.54 29.50 24.24
N VAL A 5 2.17 28.97 23.21
CA VAL A 5 3.12 27.85 23.35
C VAL A 5 4.38 28.28 24.11
N ASP A 6 4.92 29.49 23.84
CA ASP A 6 6.07 30.02 24.58
C ASP A 6 5.73 30.20 26.08
N ARG A 7 4.52 30.66 26.38
CA ARG A 7 4.03 30.75 27.77
C ARG A 7 3.95 29.38 28.44
N LEU A 8 3.51 28.35 27.71
CA LEU A 8 3.48 26.98 28.21
C LEU A 8 4.88 26.49 28.65
N PHE A 9 5.93 26.86 27.92
CA PHE A 9 7.30 26.53 28.29
C PHE A 9 7.73 27.21 29.60
N ILE A 10 7.36 28.47 29.80
CA ILE A 10 7.66 29.22 31.01
C ILE A 10 6.95 28.61 32.21
N GLU A 11 5.67 28.24 32.06
CA GLU A 11 4.88 27.63 33.13
C GLU A 11 5.43 26.23 33.50
N ALA A 12 5.83 25.42 32.52
CA ALA A 12 6.47 24.13 32.75
C ALA A 12 7.80 24.26 33.51
N ASP A 13 8.61 25.28 33.14
CA ASP A 13 9.87 25.57 33.84
C ASP A 13 9.66 26.01 35.29
N ARG A 14 8.61 26.77 35.55
CA ARG A 14 8.23 27.16 36.91
C ARG A 14 7.81 25.94 37.72
N ALA A 15 6.89 25.13 37.17
CA ALA A 15 6.43 23.91 37.84
C ALA A 15 7.58 22.96 38.14
N TYR A 16 8.54 22.77 37.23
CA TYR A 16 9.75 21.98 37.45
C TYR A 16 10.59 22.51 38.62
N ARG A 17 10.82 23.83 38.65
CA ARG A 17 11.58 24.46 39.76
C ARG A 17 10.87 24.34 41.11
N ASP A 18 9.54 24.34 41.10
CA ASP A 18 8.69 24.15 42.27
C ASP A 18 8.61 22.68 42.72
N GLY A 19 9.33 21.76 42.04
CA GLY A 19 9.45 20.35 42.43
C GLY A 19 8.40 19.44 41.81
N ALA A 20 7.62 19.89 40.83
CA ALA A 20 6.69 19.03 40.10
C ALA A 20 7.46 17.96 39.31
N ASN A 21 6.92 16.75 39.27
CA ASN A 21 7.39 15.64 38.42
C ASN A 21 6.30 15.10 37.45
N ILE A 22 5.10 15.67 37.55
CA ILE A 22 4.00 15.42 36.62
C ILE A 22 3.48 16.77 36.12
N LEU A 23 3.38 16.96 34.83
CA LEU A 23 2.71 18.10 34.21
C LEU A 23 1.43 17.62 33.52
N ILE A 24 0.32 18.27 33.87
CA ILE A 24 -1.00 18.00 33.26
C ILE A 24 -1.30 19.17 32.31
N LEU A 25 -1.36 18.88 31.02
CA LEU A 25 -1.84 19.79 29.99
C LEU A 25 -3.36 19.61 29.88
N SER A 26 -4.13 20.69 30.10
CA SER A 26 -5.59 20.61 30.10
C SER A 26 -6.19 21.72 29.23
N ASP A 27 -7.19 21.37 28.41
CA ASP A 27 -8.00 22.29 27.63
C ASP A 27 -9.40 22.53 28.25
N ARG A 28 -9.63 22.10 29.47
CA ARG A 28 -10.93 22.30 30.16
C ARG A 28 -11.29 23.78 30.42
N GLY A 29 -10.36 24.68 30.22
CA GLY A 29 -10.61 26.12 30.34
C GLY A 29 -11.11 26.77 29.06
N VAL A 30 -11.50 25.98 28.04
CA VAL A 30 -12.08 26.50 26.80
C VAL A 30 -13.48 27.03 27.06
N ASP A 31 -13.73 28.27 26.64
CA ASP A 31 -15.02 28.94 26.71
C ASP A 31 -15.15 29.90 25.50
N ASP A 32 -16.16 30.73 25.46
CA ASP A 32 -16.41 31.72 24.40
C ASP A 32 -15.26 32.75 24.19
N ASN A 33 -14.39 32.92 25.18
CA ASN A 33 -13.26 33.85 25.15
C ASN A 33 -11.88 33.17 25.15
N HIS A 34 -11.81 31.88 25.41
CA HIS A 34 -10.56 31.12 25.54
C HIS A 34 -10.50 29.98 24.53
N VAL A 35 -9.49 30.02 23.66
CA VAL A 35 -9.24 29.03 22.60
C VAL A 35 -8.14 28.08 23.05
N ALA A 36 -8.32 26.78 22.86
CA ALA A 36 -7.30 25.79 23.20
C ALA A 36 -6.12 25.80 22.23
N ILE A 37 -4.91 25.52 22.73
CA ILE A 37 -3.79 25.10 21.89
C ILE A 37 -4.10 23.67 21.40
N PRO A 38 -3.95 23.36 20.09
CA PRO A 38 -4.13 21.99 19.60
C PRO A 38 -3.32 20.98 20.43
N SER A 39 -3.97 19.92 20.90
CA SER A 39 -3.38 18.99 21.89
C SER A 39 -2.08 18.36 21.41
N LEU A 40 -1.99 17.95 20.14
CA LEU A 40 -0.78 17.38 19.57
C LEU A 40 0.36 18.40 19.50
N LEU A 41 0.05 19.66 19.15
CA LEU A 41 1.04 20.74 19.13
C LEU A 41 1.56 21.02 20.54
N ALA A 42 0.67 21.11 21.55
CA ALA A 42 1.03 21.34 22.94
C ALA A 42 1.95 20.24 23.49
N VAL A 43 1.56 18.98 23.29
CA VAL A 43 2.35 17.81 23.74
C VAL A 43 3.71 17.76 23.07
N SER A 44 3.75 17.85 21.74
CA SER A 44 5.02 17.74 20.99
C SER A 44 5.94 18.91 21.28
N ALA A 45 5.43 20.14 21.25
CA ALA A 45 6.23 21.33 21.54
C ALA A 45 6.87 21.28 22.94
N LEU A 46 6.08 20.93 23.96
CA LEU A 46 6.59 20.81 25.32
C LEU A 46 7.57 19.64 25.45
N GLN A 47 7.27 18.49 24.85
CA GLN A 47 8.19 17.34 24.79
C GLN A 47 9.57 17.76 24.24
N GLN A 48 9.59 18.46 23.08
CA GLN A 48 10.83 18.90 22.46
C GLN A 48 11.57 19.94 23.32
N TYR A 49 10.85 20.87 23.92
CA TYR A 49 11.40 21.85 24.84
C TYR A 49 12.07 21.19 26.05
N LEU A 50 11.39 20.23 26.68
CA LEU A 50 11.91 19.50 27.85
C LEU A 50 13.12 18.63 27.50
N VAL A 51 13.17 18.04 26.29
CA VAL A 51 14.33 17.32 25.79
C VAL A 51 15.53 18.28 25.61
N LYS A 52 15.33 19.39 24.91
CA LYS A 52 16.38 20.42 24.68
C LYS A 52 16.92 20.99 26.00
N THR A 53 16.09 21.17 27.00
CA THR A 53 16.47 21.70 28.34
C THR A 53 16.89 20.62 29.33
N LYS A 54 16.98 19.35 28.90
CA LYS A 54 17.39 18.18 29.71
C LYS A 54 16.53 17.93 30.96
N LYS A 55 15.25 18.27 30.88
CA LYS A 55 14.27 18.09 31.99
C LYS A 55 13.31 16.90 31.75
N ARG A 56 13.25 16.37 30.52
CA ARG A 56 12.22 15.39 30.14
C ARG A 56 12.21 14.12 30.99
N THR A 57 13.36 13.65 31.39
CA THR A 57 13.49 12.43 32.22
C THR A 57 12.96 12.59 33.64
N SER A 58 12.81 13.84 34.10
CA SER A 58 12.29 14.14 35.44
C SER A 58 10.80 14.46 35.46
N LEU A 59 10.15 14.54 34.30
CA LEU A 59 8.77 14.98 34.15
C LEU A 59 7.96 14.01 33.28
N SER A 60 6.77 13.66 33.79
CA SER A 60 5.75 12.98 32.99
C SER A 60 4.77 14.01 32.40
N LEU A 61 4.35 13.79 31.14
CA LEU A 61 3.36 14.63 30.46
C LEU A 61 2.02 13.90 30.41
N ILE A 62 1.03 14.41 31.10
CA ILE A 62 -0.36 13.93 31.02
C ILE A 62 -1.15 14.94 30.20
N LEU A 63 -1.94 14.46 29.25
CA LEU A 63 -2.87 15.28 28.49
C LEU A 63 -4.29 15.01 28.92
N GLU A 64 -5.02 16.06 29.30
CA GLU A 64 -6.44 16.07 29.50
C GLU A 64 -7.08 16.94 28.40
N SER A 65 -7.77 16.32 27.43
CA SER A 65 -8.22 17.06 26.24
C SER A 65 -9.56 16.53 25.70
N GLY A 66 -10.32 17.43 25.12
CA GLY A 66 -11.53 17.13 24.34
C GLY A 66 -11.26 16.62 22.92
N GLU A 67 -10.03 16.70 22.41
CA GLU A 67 -9.73 16.34 21.01
C GLU A 67 -9.60 14.82 20.76
N PRO A 68 -8.93 14.01 21.62
CA PRO A 68 -8.72 12.60 21.34
C PRO A 68 -10.03 11.79 21.38
N ARG A 69 -10.33 11.06 20.29
CA ARG A 69 -11.58 10.27 20.16
C ARG A 69 -11.35 8.88 19.60
N GLU A 70 -10.40 8.71 18.70
CA GLU A 70 -10.15 7.44 18.00
C GLU A 70 -8.68 7.01 18.13
N VAL A 71 -8.40 5.74 17.84
CA VAL A 71 -7.11 5.08 18.07
C VAL A 71 -5.92 5.90 17.58
N HIS A 72 -5.97 6.48 16.37
CA HIS A 72 -4.84 7.22 15.80
C HIS A 72 -4.56 8.55 16.50
N HIS A 73 -5.55 9.18 17.13
CA HIS A 73 -5.31 10.35 17.99
C HIS A 73 -4.44 9.97 19.17
N PHE A 74 -4.78 8.87 19.87
CA PHE A 74 -3.98 8.37 21.00
C PHE A 74 -2.60 7.90 20.57
N ALA A 75 -2.51 7.15 19.48
CA ALA A 75 -1.25 6.67 18.94
C ALA A 75 -0.30 7.83 18.61
N THR A 76 -0.81 8.89 17.97
CA THR A 76 -0.02 10.06 17.61
C THR A 76 0.44 10.83 18.85
N LEU A 77 -0.45 11.08 19.83
CA LEU A 77 -0.12 11.76 21.08
C LEU A 77 0.95 11.01 21.88
N LEU A 78 0.84 9.69 22.00
CA LEU A 78 1.86 8.85 22.64
C LEU A 78 3.18 8.91 21.86
N GLY A 79 3.13 8.79 20.52
CA GLY A 79 4.29 8.86 19.66
C GLY A 79 5.04 10.19 19.72
N PHE A 80 4.36 11.28 20.08
CA PHE A 80 4.98 12.59 20.29
C PHE A 80 5.24 12.94 21.76
N GLY A 81 4.99 12.02 22.69
CA GLY A 81 5.55 12.12 24.04
C GLY A 81 4.55 12.20 25.20
N ALA A 82 3.23 12.08 24.98
CA ALA A 82 2.28 11.95 26.06
C ALA A 82 2.57 10.67 26.88
N SER A 83 2.55 10.78 28.21
CA SER A 83 2.72 9.63 29.11
C SER A 83 1.37 9.00 29.47
N ALA A 84 0.32 9.81 29.57
CA ALA A 84 -1.07 9.38 29.76
C ALA A 84 -2.02 10.38 29.08
N ILE A 85 -3.24 9.94 28.77
CA ILE A 85 -4.24 10.75 28.08
C ILE A 85 -5.60 10.53 28.75
N ASN A 86 -6.25 11.64 29.16
CA ASN A 86 -7.63 11.67 29.61
C ASN A 86 -8.52 12.31 28.54
N PRO A 87 -9.29 11.53 27.74
CA PRO A 87 -10.16 12.04 26.71
C PRO A 87 -11.53 12.45 27.28
N TYR A 88 -11.57 13.43 28.16
CA TYR A 88 -12.74 13.71 28.97
C TYR A 88 -14.03 13.94 28.15
N LEU A 89 -13.93 14.65 27.01
CA LEU A 89 -15.12 14.93 26.18
C LEU A 89 -15.66 13.66 25.49
N ALA A 90 -14.79 12.73 25.10
CA ALA A 90 -15.23 11.43 24.59
C ALA A 90 -15.98 10.63 25.66
N LEU A 91 -15.51 10.67 26.92
CA LEU A 91 -16.16 10.00 28.05
C LEU A 91 -17.50 10.69 28.42
N ASP A 92 -17.55 12.02 28.39
CA ASP A 92 -18.78 12.79 28.58
C ASP A 92 -19.80 12.51 27.48
N THR A 93 -19.34 12.36 26.24
CA THR A 93 -20.20 11.96 25.09
C THR A 93 -20.78 10.56 25.29
N VAL A 94 -20.00 9.58 25.78
CA VAL A 94 -20.52 8.25 26.12
C VAL A 94 -21.63 8.36 27.17
N LYS A 95 -21.43 9.18 28.21
CA LYS A 95 -22.46 9.44 29.23
C LYS A 95 -23.72 10.04 28.61
N GLN A 96 -23.58 11.07 27.76
CA GLN A 96 -24.70 11.70 27.08
C GLN A 96 -25.51 10.70 26.26
N LEU A 97 -24.84 9.84 25.48
CA LEU A 97 -25.53 8.81 24.68
C LEU A 97 -26.36 7.84 25.53
N ILE A 98 -25.90 7.55 26.77
CA ILE A 98 -26.65 6.73 27.73
C ILE A 98 -27.85 7.50 28.29
N ASP A 99 -27.62 8.74 28.71
CA ASP A 99 -28.67 9.61 29.28
C ASP A 99 -29.81 9.89 28.26
N GLU A 100 -29.45 9.99 26.98
CA GLU A 100 -30.40 10.18 25.87
C GLU A 100 -30.98 8.84 25.34
N HIS A 101 -30.71 7.71 25.97
CA HIS A 101 -31.17 6.37 25.60
C HIS A 101 -30.74 5.92 24.19
N MET A 102 -29.68 6.50 23.64
CA MET A 102 -29.07 6.06 22.38
C MET A 102 -28.09 4.90 22.57
N LEU A 103 -27.60 4.70 23.77
CA LEU A 103 -26.74 3.57 24.16
C LEU A 103 -27.34 2.89 25.40
N ASP A 104 -27.87 1.67 25.25
CA ASP A 104 -28.40 0.87 26.35
C ASP A 104 -27.27 0.07 27.02
N LYS A 105 -26.55 0.75 27.92
CA LYS A 105 -25.44 0.16 28.65
C LYS A 105 -25.15 0.93 29.94
N ASP A 106 -24.61 0.24 30.96
CA ASP A 106 -24.05 0.91 32.11
C ASP A 106 -22.84 1.79 31.75
N TYR A 107 -22.72 2.96 32.36
CA TYR A 107 -21.67 3.93 32.04
C TYR A 107 -20.27 3.35 32.22
N TYR A 108 -19.97 2.69 33.33
CA TYR A 108 -18.64 2.14 33.59
C TYR A 108 -18.30 1.02 32.58
N ALA A 109 -19.27 0.17 32.27
CA ALA A 109 -19.10 -0.85 31.28
C ALA A 109 -18.90 -0.28 29.86
N ALA A 110 -19.57 0.83 29.51
CA ALA A 110 -19.39 1.50 28.21
C ALA A 110 -18.00 2.18 28.13
N VAL A 111 -17.55 2.82 29.19
CA VAL A 111 -16.21 3.41 29.29
C VAL A 111 -15.13 2.33 29.22
N ASP A 112 -15.32 1.18 29.86
CA ASP A 112 -14.37 0.06 29.78
C ASP A 112 -14.26 -0.49 28.35
N ASP A 113 -15.38 -0.66 27.66
CA ASP A 113 -15.39 -1.05 26.24
C ASP A 113 -14.65 -0.04 25.35
N TYR A 114 -14.89 1.26 25.57
CA TYR A 114 -14.21 2.31 24.82
C TYR A 114 -12.69 2.25 25.05
N ASN A 115 -12.28 2.19 26.32
CA ASN A 115 -10.87 2.09 26.69
C ASN A 115 -10.23 0.82 26.11
N HIS A 116 -10.91 -0.33 26.20
CA HIS A 116 -10.45 -1.59 25.66
C HIS A 116 -10.26 -1.52 24.14
N ALA A 117 -11.19 -0.88 23.41
CA ALA A 117 -11.08 -0.69 21.97
C ALA A 117 -9.87 0.19 21.60
N ILE A 118 -9.64 1.29 22.33
CA ILE A 118 -8.47 2.17 22.14
C ILE A 118 -7.17 1.41 22.43
N ILE A 119 -7.06 0.76 23.59
CA ILE A 119 -5.87 0.00 23.99
C ILE A 119 -5.56 -1.10 22.98
N THR A 120 -6.57 -1.89 22.58
CA THR A 120 -6.41 -2.93 21.57
C THR A 120 -5.90 -2.35 20.25
N GLY A 121 -6.39 -1.19 19.84
CA GLY A 121 -5.93 -0.48 18.65
C GLY A 121 -4.47 -0.03 18.77
N ILE A 122 -4.06 0.55 19.89
CA ILE A 122 -2.68 0.97 20.15
C ILE A 122 -1.73 -0.21 20.16
N VAL A 123 -2.07 -1.29 20.87
CA VAL A 123 -1.29 -2.53 20.89
C VAL A 123 -1.12 -3.09 19.50
N LYS A 124 -2.17 -3.06 18.69
CA LYS A 124 -2.13 -3.50 17.30
C LYS A 124 -1.19 -2.64 16.45
N ILE A 125 -1.21 -1.31 16.61
CA ILE A 125 -0.30 -0.40 15.92
C ILE A 125 1.16 -0.69 16.32
N ALA A 126 1.45 -0.77 17.60
CA ALA A 126 2.80 -1.06 18.10
C ALA A 126 3.30 -2.43 17.65
N ALA A 127 2.47 -3.47 17.70
CA ALA A 127 2.81 -4.81 17.25
C ALA A 127 3.18 -4.87 15.75
N LYS A 128 2.46 -4.11 14.91
CA LYS A 128 2.74 -4.00 13.48
C LYS A 128 4.10 -3.36 13.19
N MET A 129 4.52 -2.44 14.05
CA MET A 129 5.80 -1.76 13.94
C MET A 129 6.95 -2.54 14.58
N GLY A 130 6.69 -3.74 15.09
CA GLY A 130 7.66 -4.54 15.81
C GLY A 130 8.05 -3.96 17.17
N ILE A 131 7.23 -3.08 17.75
CA ILE A 131 7.45 -2.44 19.04
C ILE A 131 6.73 -3.23 20.12
N SER A 132 7.47 -3.81 21.06
CA SER A 132 6.93 -4.70 22.10
C SER A 132 6.59 -4.00 23.40
N THR A 133 7.09 -2.78 23.62
CA THR A 133 6.85 -2.01 24.84
C THR A 133 6.40 -0.59 24.53
N ILE A 134 5.45 -0.07 25.33
CA ILE A 134 4.93 1.28 25.12
C ILE A 134 6.02 2.35 25.31
N GLN A 135 7.01 2.10 26.16
CA GLN A 135 8.13 3.00 26.38
C GLN A 135 8.95 3.23 25.11
N SER A 136 9.10 2.21 24.28
CA SER A 136 9.79 2.33 22.98
C SER A 136 8.94 3.06 21.94
N TYR A 137 7.63 3.11 22.13
CA TYR A 137 6.72 3.85 21.26
C TYR A 137 6.61 5.33 21.65
N GLN A 138 6.66 5.63 22.96
CA GLN A 138 6.56 7.01 23.46
C GLN A 138 7.70 7.89 22.96
N GLY A 139 7.35 9.01 22.32
CA GLY A 139 8.32 9.95 21.79
C GLY A 139 9.10 9.44 20.57
N SER A 140 8.71 8.32 19.98
CA SER A 140 9.40 7.70 18.82
C SER A 140 9.30 8.52 17.52
N LYS A 141 8.27 9.36 17.37
CA LYS A 141 8.04 10.23 16.20
C LYS A 141 8.04 9.45 14.86
N ILE A 142 7.48 8.26 14.87
CA ILE A 142 7.40 7.36 13.71
C ILE A 142 6.30 7.76 12.72
N PHE A 143 6.01 9.04 12.63
CA PHE A 143 5.04 9.64 11.73
C PHE A 143 5.74 10.54 10.73
N GLU A 144 5.11 10.76 9.60
CA GLU A 144 5.54 11.71 8.59
C GLU A 144 4.50 12.84 8.49
N ALA A 145 4.97 14.08 8.45
CA ALA A 145 4.11 15.25 8.29
C ALA A 145 3.84 15.48 6.80
N LEU A 146 2.57 15.60 6.44
CA LEU A 146 2.12 15.98 5.11
C LEU A 146 1.42 17.35 5.18
N GLY A 147 1.97 18.34 4.47
CA GLY A 147 1.36 19.65 4.39
C GLY A 147 1.56 20.55 5.63
N ILE A 148 2.63 20.33 6.38
CA ILE A 148 3.05 21.23 7.50
C ILE A 148 4.41 21.80 7.16
N ASP A 149 4.53 23.13 7.34
CA ASP A 149 5.74 23.90 7.04
C ASP A 149 6.94 23.44 7.88
N LYS A 150 8.12 23.52 7.27
CA LYS A 150 9.37 23.10 7.90
C LYS A 150 9.67 23.85 9.19
N ASP A 151 9.35 25.15 9.28
CA ASP A 151 9.61 25.94 10.48
C ASP A 151 8.77 25.44 11.66
N VAL A 152 7.52 25.02 11.42
CA VAL A 152 6.66 24.40 12.43
C VAL A 152 7.25 23.05 12.88
N ILE A 153 7.71 22.25 11.92
CA ILE A 153 8.31 20.95 12.20
C ILE A 153 9.60 21.09 13.01
N ASP A 154 10.52 21.93 12.57
CA ASP A 154 11.82 22.10 13.23
C ASP A 154 11.67 22.63 14.66
N LYS A 155 10.69 23.51 14.88
CA LYS A 155 10.46 24.11 16.19
C LYS A 155 9.68 23.20 17.16
N TYR A 156 8.60 22.56 16.67
CA TYR A 156 7.62 21.89 17.55
C TYR A 156 7.55 20.37 17.37
N PHE A 157 7.99 19.85 16.22
CA PHE A 157 7.99 18.43 15.87
C PHE A 157 9.37 17.94 15.44
N THR A 158 10.41 18.44 16.07
CA THR A 158 11.83 18.26 15.70
C THR A 158 12.13 16.80 15.26
N ASN A 159 12.79 16.65 14.09
CA ASN A 159 13.14 15.36 13.46
C ASN A 159 11.95 14.56 12.89
N THR A 160 10.76 15.12 12.83
CA THR A 160 9.68 14.52 12.03
C THR A 160 9.95 14.82 10.54
N VAL A 161 9.78 13.82 9.68
CA VAL A 161 9.98 14.00 8.25
C VAL A 161 8.85 14.86 7.66
N SER A 162 9.22 15.90 6.89
CA SER A 162 8.29 16.70 6.07
C SER A 162 8.94 16.89 4.71
N ARG A 163 8.31 16.39 3.63
CA ARG A 163 8.89 16.39 2.28
C ARG A 163 8.30 17.45 1.35
N ILE A 164 7.14 17.99 1.68
CA ILE A 164 6.38 18.88 0.79
C ILE A 164 5.98 20.22 1.43
N GLY A 165 6.52 20.57 2.61
CA GLY A 165 6.14 21.82 3.30
C GLY A 165 4.66 21.88 3.63
N GLY A 166 4.08 23.07 3.68
CA GLY A 166 2.65 23.28 3.89
C GLY A 166 2.29 24.45 4.80
N ILE A 167 1.28 24.25 5.64
CA ILE A 167 0.70 25.29 6.49
C ILE A 167 1.65 25.75 7.60
N SER A 168 1.64 27.05 7.85
CA SER A 168 2.40 27.72 8.90
C SER A 168 1.68 27.66 10.26
N ILE A 169 2.38 28.06 11.32
CA ILE A 169 1.77 28.21 12.65
C ILE A 169 0.59 29.21 12.65
N LYS A 170 0.63 30.20 11.77
CA LYS A 170 -0.46 31.16 11.62
C LYS A 170 -1.71 30.55 10.99
N ASP A 171 -1.53 29.62 10.05
CA ASP A 171 -2.66 28.87 9.47
C ASP A 171 -3.29 27.94 10.50
N ILE A 172 -2.47 27.28 11.32
CA ILE A 172 -2.97 26.45 12.43
C ILE A 172 -3.77 27.33 13.40
N GLU A 173 -3.29 28.54 13.72
CA GLU A 173 -4.03 29.48 14.55
C GLU A 173 -5.38 29.86 13.93
N ASN A 174 -5.41 30.15 12.63
CA ASN A 174 -6.64 30.49 11.92
C ASN A 174 -7.64 29.30 11.93
N ASP A 175 -7.17 28.07 11.73
CA ASP A 175 -8.00 26.87 11.77
C ASP A 175 -8.66 26.69 13.14
N VAL A 176 -7.87 26.81 14.21
CA VAL A 176 -8.35 26.67 15.59
C VAL A 176 -9.39 27.75 15.90
N ASN A 177 -9.11 29.00 15.50
CA ASN A 177 -10.06 30.10 15.69
C ASN A 177 -11.37 29.88 14.92
N THR A 178 -11.30 29.37 13.70
CA THR A 178 -12.49 29.03 12.88
C THR A 178 -13.33 27.96 13.56
N LEU A 179 -12.70 26.88 14.03
CA LEU A 179 -13.39 25.79 14.74
C LEU A 179 -14.00 26.28 16.05
N HIS A 180 -13.27 27.12 16.80
CA HIS A 180 -13.77 27.70 18.03
C HIS A 180 -14.97 28.61 17.79
N SER A 181 -14.89 29.50 16.80
CA SER A 181 -16.01 30.40 16.45
C SER A 181 -17.26 29.66 15.99
N ALA A 182 -17.10 28.51 15.31
CA ALA A 182 -18.22 27.66 14.95
C ALA A 182 -18.86 26.96 16.17
N ALA A 183 -18.04 26.60 17.16
CA ALA A 183 -18.52 25.94 18.39
C ALA A 183 -19.21 26.91 19.35
N TYR A 184 -18.72 28.16 19.43
CA TYR A 184 -19.19 29.21 20.32
C TYR A 184 -19.82 30.34 19.50
N ASP A 185 -20.81 30.01 18.65
CA ASP A 185 -21.49 31.03 17.80
C ASP A 185 -22.03 32.18 18.67
N PRO A 186 -21.37 33.38 18.65
CA PRO A 186 -21.73 34.48 19.55
C PRO A 186 -23.06 35.15 19.20
N LEU A 187 -23.58 34.88 18.00
CA LEU A 187 -24.87 35.43 17.53
C LEU A 187 -26.03 34.46 17.74
N GLY A 188 -25.77 33.20 18.10
CA GLY A 188 -26.78 32.17 18.32
C GLY A 188 -27.66 31.93 17.09
N LEU A 189 -27.11 32.09 15.89
CA LEU A 189 -27.82 31.98 14.63
C LEU A 189 -27.97 30.53 14.16
N GLU A 190 -27.09 29.64 14.61
CA GLU A 190 -27.18 28.21 14.35
C GLU A 190 -28.11 27.55 15.38
N THR A 191 -29.31 27.25 14.94
CA THR A 191 -30.33 26.56 15.76
C THR A 191 -30.36 25.06 15.56
N ASP A 192 -29.63 24.54 14.59
CA ASP A 192 -29.56 23.11 14.30
C ASP A 192 -28.50 22.44 15.20
N VAL A 193 -28.96 21.64 16.14
CA VAL A 193 -28.13 20.87 17.08
C VAL A 193 -27.82 19.46 16.56
N THR A 194 -28.17 19.14 15.31
CA THR A 194 -27.85 17.84 14.73
C THR A 194 -26.38 17.74 14.38
N LEU A 195 -25.79 16.54 14.61
CA LEU A 195 -24.42 16.28 14.23
C LEU A 195 -24.32 16.01 12.73
N ASP A 196 -23.61 16.88 12.02
CA ASP A 196 -23.32 16.68 10.61
C ASP A 196 -22.38 15.49 10.39
N SER A 197 -22.76 14.61 9.48
CA SER A 197 -21.85 13.59 9.00
C SER A 197 -20.87 14.20 8.00
N LYS A 198 -19.57 14.22 8.34
CA LYS A 198 -18.51 14.68 7.42
C LYS A 198 -18.35 13.80 6.16
N GLY A 199 -19.06 12.66 6.09
CA GLY A 199 -18.97 11.79 4.93
C GLY A 199 -17.62 11.12 4.68
N ARG A 200 -16.69 11.19 5.63
CA ARG A 200 -15.29 10.76 5.50
C ARG A 200 -15.15 9.30 5.01
N HIS A 201 -15.98 8.39 5.49
CA HIS A 201 -15.91 6.98 5.10
C HIS A 201 -16.79 6.63 3.91
N LYS A 202 -17.99 7.21 3.84
CA LYS A 202 -18.95 7.04 2.75
C LYS A 202 -19.38 8.42 2.27
N MET A 203 -19.44 8.61 0.96
CA MET A 203 -19.87 9.86 0.34
C MET A 203 -21.23 10.33 0.90
N ARG A 204 -21.30 11.59 1.26
CA ARG A 204 -22.52 12.31 1.66
C ARG A 204 -22.59 13.61 0.87
N SER A 205 -23.79 14.05 0.55
CA SER A 205 -24.01 15.35 -0.10
C SER A 205 -23.61 16.48 0.86
N GLY A 206 -22.86 17.47 0.36
CA GLY A 206 -22.39 18.61 1.16
C GLY A 206 -21.27 18.31 2.17
N ALA A 207 -20.65 17.12 2.10
CA ALA A 207 -19.58 16.70 2.98
C ALA A 207 -18.28 16.45 2.19
N ASP A 208 -17.32 15.73 2.77
CA ASP A 208 -16.01 15.46 2.17
C ASP A 208 -16.11 14.93 0.74
N ALA A 209 -15.31 15.47 -0.17
CA ALA A 209 -15.24 15.03 -1.56
C ALA A 209 -14.65 13.61 -1.67
N HIS A 210 -15.17 12.83 -2.61
CA HIS A 210 -14.67 11.49 -2.93
C HIS A 210 -14.39 11.39 -4.42
N LEU A 211 -13.22 10.92 -4.80
CA LEU A 211 -12.84 10.65 -6.20
C LEU A 211 -13.81 9.65 -6.87
N TYR A 212 -14.22 8.61 -6.13
CA TYR A 212 -15.31 7.72 -6.54
C TYR A 212 -16.62 8.17 -5.89
N ASN A 213 -17.31 9.07 -6.55
CA ASN A 213 -18.64 9.55 -6.22
C ASN A 213 -19.69 8.96 -7.20
N PRO A 214 -21.00 9.15 -7.00
CA PRO A 214 -22.01 8.60 -7.88
C PRO A 214 -21.85 8.96 -9.36
N ALA A 215 -21.39 10.18 -9.67
CA ALA A 215 -21.19 10.63 -11.05
C ALA A 215 -19.98 9.93 -11.71
N THR A 216 -18.83 9.93 -11.06
CA THR A 216 -17.63 9.26 -11.57
C THR A 216 -17.83 7.75 -11.72
N ILE A 217 -18.48 7.09 -10.75
CA ILE A 217 -18.83 5.67 -10.82
C ILE A 217 -19.76 5.40 -12.00
N HIS A 218 -20.82 6.20 -12.18
CA HIS A 218 -21.78 6.03 -13.27
C HIS A 218 -21.10 6.17 -14.64
N LEU A 219 -20.35 7.25 -14.85
CA LEU A 219 -19.66 7.50 -16.12
C LEU A 219 -18.65 6.39 -16.43
N LEU A 220 -17.86 5.95 -15.45
CA LEU A 220 -16.89 4.88 -15.64
C LEU A 220 -17.58 3.55 -16.03
N GLN A 221 -18.65 3.19 -15.32
CA GLN A 221 -19.40 1.97 -15.63
C GLN A 221 -20.07 2.02 -16.99
N GLN A 222 -20.71 3.15 -17.37
CA GLN A 222 -21.40 3.25 -18.64
C GLN A 222 -20.45 3.32 -19.83
N SER A 223 -19.37 4.09 -19.75
CA SER A 223 -18.36 4.17 -20.81
C SER A 223 -17.74 2.82 -21.11
N THR A 224 -17.36 2.08 -20.07
CA THR A 224 -16.70 0.77 -20.24
C THR A 224 -17.69 -0.32 -20.71
N LYS A 225 -18.94 -0.29 -20.26
CA LYS A 225 -19.99 -1.21 -20.74
C LYS A 225 -20.33 -1.00 -22.22
N ARG A 226 -20.35 0.25 -22.68
CA ARG A 226 -20.70 0.62 -24.05
C ARG A 226 -19.52 0.62 -25.01
N GLY A 227 -18.29 0.60 -24.49
CA GLY A 227 -17.09 0.82 -25.28
C GLY A 227 -16.99 2.26 -25.82
N ASP A 228 -17.54 3.23 -25.06
CA ASP A 228 -17.67 4.63 -25.47
C ASP A 228 -16.53 5.46 -24.89
N TYR A 229 -15.54 5.78 -25.73
CA TYR A 229 -14.37 6.55 -25.34
C TYR A 229 -14.70 8.02 -25.03
N GLU A 230 -15.64 8.63 -25.74
CA GLU A 230 -16.02 10.03 -25.48
C GLU A 230 -16.67 10.17 -24.11
N MET A 231 -17.51 9.20 -23.71
CA MET A 231 -18.06 9.15 -22.35
C MET A 231 -16.95 8.89 -21.32
N PHE A 232 -15.93 8.12 -21.67
CA PHE A 232 -14.77 7.93 -20.80
C PHE A 232 -13.99 9.24 -20.62
N LYS A 233 -13.87 10.08 -21.64
CA LYS A 233 -13.26 11.40 -21.52
C LYS A 233 -14.06 12.34 -20.58
N GLN A 234 -15.40 12.22 -20.56
CA GLN A 234 -16.21 12.94 -19.56
C GLN A 234 -15.89 12.45 -18.14
N TYR A 235 -15.71 11.14 -17.96
CA TYR A 235 -15.28 10.59 -16.67
C TYR A 235 -13.92 11.13 -16.23
N THR A 236 -12.91 11.10 -17.08
CA THR A 236 -11.57 11.58 -16.72
C THR A 236 -11.53 13.08 -16.50
N SER A 237 -12.29 13.87 -17.24
CA SER A 237 -12.44 15.31 -16.98
C SER A 237 -13.02 15.60 -15.60
N LEU A 238 -14.01 14.81 -15.15
CA LEU A 238 -14.57 14.94 -13.81
C LEU A 238 -13.57 14.48 -12.73
N VAL A 239 -12.80 13.42 -12.98
CA VAL A 239 -11.72 12.98 -12.08
C VAL A 239 -10.68 14.07 -11.94
N ASP A 240 -10.20 14.66 -13.03
CA ASP A 240 -9.19 15.73 -13.01
C ASP A 240 -9.69 16.96 -12.23
N GLU A 241 -10.98 17.26 -12.26
CA GLU A 241 -11.58 18.35 -11.46
C GLU A 241 -11.57 18.01 -9.96
N GLU A 242 -12.01 16.81 -9.57
CA GLU A 242 -12.02 16.35 -8.18
C GLU A 242 -10.58 16.18 -7.60
N GLU A 243 -9.61 15.85 -8.42
CA GLU A 243 -8.21 15.67 -7.97
C GLU A 243 -7.51 16.96 -7.56
N LYS A 244 -7.93 18.09 -8.05
CA LYS A 244 -7.31 19.40 -7.78
C LYS A 244 -7.08 19.69 -6.29
N HIS A 245 -7.93 19.13 -5.44
CA HIS A 245 -7.91 19.39 -4.00
C HIS A 245 -7.79 18.12 -3.14
N THR A 246 -7.59 16.96 -3.75
CA THR A 246 -7.68 15.69 -3.03
C THR A 246 -6.40 14.85 -3.02
N ASN A 247 -5.44 15.11 -3.93
CA ASN A 247 -4.18 14.39 -3.99
C ASN A 247 -3.05 15.23 -4.58
N LEU A 248 -1.80 14.74 -4.44
CA LEU A 248 -0.61 15.51 -4.88
C LEU A 248 -0.55 15.65 -6.39
N ARG A 249 -0.89 14.63 -7.16
CA ARG A 249 -0.87 14.71 -8.63
C ARG A 249 -1.89 15.72 -9.17
N GLY A 250 -2.97 15.96 -8.43
CA GLY A 250 -3.92 17.02 -8.75
C GLY A 250 -3.33 18.44 -8.68
N LEU A 251 -2.21 18.63 -7.96
CA LEU A 251 -1.45 19.88 -7.89
C LEU A 251 -0.43 20.02 -9.03
N MET A 252 -0.28 19.03 -9.90
CA MET A 252 0.65 19.02 -11.03
C MET A 252 -0.08 19.23 -12.35
N ASP A 253 0.67 19.73 -13.33
CA ASP A 253 0.25 19.76 -14.73
C ASP A 253 1.46 19.52 -15.63
N PHE A 254 1.21 19.36 -16.93
CA PHE A 254 2.28 19.17 -17.91
C PHE A 254 2.73 20.50 -18.50
N GLU A 255 4.03 20.62 -18.69
CA GLU A 255 4.63 21.68 -19.50
C GLU A 255 4.75 21.21 -20.94
N TYR A 256 3.83 21.67 -21.79
CA TYR A 256 3.78 21.22 -23.18
C TYR A 256 4.80 21.97 -24.05
N PRO A 257 5.58 21.27 -24.88
CA PRO A 257 6.43 21.90 -25.86
C PRO A 257 5.59 22.63 -26.93
N LYS A 258 6.21 23.57 -27.64
CA LYS A 258 5.52 24.33 -28.71
C LYS A 258 4.97 23.44 -29.83
N LYS A 259 5.51 22.26 -30.04
CA LYS A 259 5.11 21.31 -31.06
C LYS A 259 5.17 19.89 -30.48
N GLY A 260 4.04 19.20 -30.49
CA GLY A 260 3.95 17.77 -30.19
C GLY A 260 4.27 16.90 -31.42
N VAL A 261 4.01 15.62 -31.29
CA VAL A 261 4.08 14.61 -32.39
C VAL A 261 2.67 14.14 -32.76
N LYS A 262 2.55 13.51 -33.92
CA LYS A 262 1.26 12.92 -34.34
C LYS A 262 0.94 11.69 -33.48
N LEU A 263 -0.33 11.45 -33.24
CA LEU A 263 -0.79 10.33 -32.42
C LEU A 263 -0.38 8.96 -33.02
N GLU A 264 -0.28 8.88 -34.35
CA GLU A 264 0.13 7.69 -35.07
C GLU A 264 1.63 7.36 -34.87
N GLU A 265 2.43 8.35 -34.46
CA GLU A 265 3.86 8.19 -34.19
C GLU A 265 4.13 7.72 -32.75
N VAL A 266 3.10 7.72 -31.90
CA VAL A 266 3.19 7.30 -30.50
C VAL A 266 2.97 5.80 -30.36
N GLU A 267 3.67 5.17 -29.45
CA GLU A 267 3.53 3.77 -29.05
C GLU A 267 2.07 3.33 -29.02
N SER A 268 1.76 2.14 -29.53
CA SER A 268 0.39 1.68 -29.70
C SER A 268 -0.29 1.35 -28.37
N VAL A 269 -1.63 1.39 -28.35
CA VAL A 269 -2.43 0.93 -27.21
C VAL A 269 -2.07 -0.50 -26.81
N ASP A 270 -1.91 -1.40 -27.81
CA ASP A 270 -1.61 -2.80 -27.55
C ASP A 270 -0.22 -3.02 -26.92
N SER A 271 0.74 -2.14 -27.19
CA SER A 271 2.04 -2.14 -26.50
C SER A 271 1.91 -1.61 -25.08
N ILE A 272 1.26 -0.46 -24.88
CA ILE A 272 1.14 0.19 -23.56
C ILE A 272 0.42 -0.69 -22.56
N VAL A 273 -0.68 -1.35 -22.94
CA VAL A 273 -1.46 -2.21 -22.01
C VAL A 273 -0.67 -3.41 -21.46
N THR A 274 0.42 -3.81 -22.10
CA THR A 274 1.30 -4.87 -21.58
C THR A 274 2.01 -4.47 -20.28
N ARG A 275 2.11 -3.16 -20.03
CA ARG A 275 2.68 -2.57 -18.79
C ARG A 275 1.64 -2.46 -17.67
N PHE A 276 0.38 -2.77 -17.94
CA PHE A 276 -0.70 -2.64 -16.99
C PHE A 276 -0.89 -3.93 -16.20
N LYS A 277 -1.15 -3.75 -14.92
CA LYS A 277 -1.35 -4.84 -13.96
C LYS A 277 -2.62 -4.60 -13.14
N THR A 278 -3.20 -5.65 -12.59
CA THR A 278 -4.16 -5.45 -11.50
C THR A 278 -3.43 -5.38 -10.16
N GLY A 279 -3.91 -4.54 -9.26
CA GLY A 279 -3.48 -4.59 -7.88
C GLY A 279 -3.77 -5.96 -7.25
N ALA A 280 -3.02 -6.31 -6.22
CA ALA A 280 -3.13 -7.57 -5.50
C ALA A 280 -4.46 -7.66 -4.74
N MET A 281 -5.45 -8.35 -5.29
CA MET A 281 -6.77 -8.58 -4.71
C MET A 281 -6.99 -10.08 -4.53
N SER A 282 -6.94 -10.55 -3.27
CA SER A 282 -6.90 -11.98 -2.98
C SER A 282 -8.23 -12.70 -3.22
N TYR A 283 -8.14 -13.96 -3.65
CA TYR A 283 -9.27 -14.87 -3.65
C TYR A 283 -9.72 -15.14 -2.21
N GLY A 284 -10.97 -14.80 -1.94
CA GLY A 284 -11.53 -14.77 -0.59
C GLY A 284 -11.85 -13.34 -0.13
N SER A 285 -11.03 -12.33 -0.43
CA SER A 285 -11.41 -10.93 -0.25
C SER A 285 -12.38 -10.47 -1.33
N ILE A 286 -12.16 -10.86 -2.59
CA ILE A 286 -13.12 -10.72 -3.68
C ILE A 286 -13.68 -12.09 -4.09
N SER A 287 -14.79 -12.10 -4.81
CA SER A 287 -15.45 -13.32 -5.28
C SER A 287 -14.63 -14.05 -6.34
N LYS A 288 -14.93 -15.34 -6.55
CA LYS A 288 -14.34 -16.15 -7.62
C LYS A 288 -14.57 -15.52 -8.98
N GLU A 289 -15.80 -15.08 -9.22
CA GLU A 289 -16.24 -14.47 -10.48
C GLU A 289 -15.44 -13.19 -10.79
N ALA A 290 -15.28 -12.31 -9.82
CA ALA A 290 -14.50 -11.09 -9.99
C ALA A 290 -13.02 -11.38 -10.23
N HIS A 291 -12.46 -12.32 -9.47
CA HIS A 291 -11.05 -12.70 -9.57
C HIS A 291 -10.71 -13.33 -10.93
N GLU A 292 -11.58 -14.22 -11.44
CA GLU A 292 -11.41 -14.85 -12.74
C GLU A 292 -11.63 -13.87 -13.90
N THR A 293 -12.60 -12.96 -13.78
CA THR A 293 -12.87 -11.92 -14.77
C THR A 293 -11.64 -11.03 -14.99
N LEU A 294 -10.95 -10.63 -13.91
CA LEU A 294 -9.71 -9.86 -13.98
C LEU A 294 -8.61 -10.65 -14.71
N ALA A 295 -8.45 -11.93 -14.38
CA ALA A 295 -7.42 -12.77 -15.03
C ALA A 295 -7.69 -12.93 -16.53
N ILE A 296 -8.93 -13.21 -16.92
CA ILE A 296 -9.30 -13.34 -18.34
C ILE A 296 -9.03 -12.03 -19.10
N ALA A 297 -9.44 -10.89 -18.54
CA ALA A 297 -9.24 -9.59 -19.15
C ALA A 297 -7.74 -9.26 -19.36
N MET A 298 -6.93 -9.45 -18.32
CA MET A 298 -5.51 -9.12 -18.39
C MET A 298 -4.74 -10.10 -19.29
N ASN A 299 -5.08 -11.38 -19.29
CA ASN A 299 -4.48 -12.36 -20.23
C ASN A 299 -4.82 -12.01 -21.69
N HIS A 300 -6.03 -11.51 -21.96
CA HIS A 300 -6.41 -11.05 -23.30
C HIS A 300 -5.57 -9.85 -23.75
N LEU A 301 -5.26 -8.95 -22.84
CA LEU A 301 -4.47 -7.73 -23.10
C LEU A 301 -2.95 -7.95 -23.07
N HIS A 302 -2.48 -9.17 -22.79
CA HIS A 302 -1.08 -9.45 -22.46
C HIS A 302 -0.51 -8.62 -21.31
N GLY A 303 -1.39 -8.03 -20.48
CA GLY A 303 -1.08 -7.47 -19.19
C GLY A 303 -1.03 -8.54 -18.10
N LYS A 304 -1.00 -8.15 -16.83
CA LYS A 304 -0.84 -9.12 -15.74
C LYS A 304 -1.86 -8.91 -14.62
N SER A 305 -2.67 -9.93 -14.34
CA SER A 305 -3.47 -9.96 -13.12
C SER A 305 -2.68 -10.54 -11.95
N ASN A 306 -2.95 -10.04 -10.73
CA ASN A 306 -2.29 -10.46 -9.51
C ASN A 306 -3.27 -11.26 -8.63
N THR A 307 -2.86 -12.46 -8.20
CA THR A 307 -3.66 -13.31 -7.32
C THR A 307 -3.98 -12.67 -5.97
N GLY A 308 -3.15 -11.71 -5.52
CA GLY A 308 -3.10 -11.34 -4.10
C GLY A 308 -2.63 -12.53 -3.23
N GLU A 309 -2.53 -12.31 -1.92
CA GLU A 309 -2.20 -13.38 -0.98
C GLU A 309 -3.34 -14.40 -0.87
N GLY A 310 -3.00 -15.67 -0.69
CA GLY A 310 -3.98 -16.73 -0.44
C GLY A 310 -4.12 -17.76 -1.54
N GLY A 311 -3.22 -17.73 -2.52
CA GLY A 311 -3.17 -18.77 -3.55
C GLY A 311 -4.18 -18.58 -4.67
N GLU A 312 -4.27 -19.60 -5.49
CA GLU A 312 -5.18 -19.69 -6.64
C GLU A 312 -5.72 -21.12 -6.76
N ASP A 313 -6.99 -21.24 -7.13
CA ASP A 313 -7.60 -22.57 -7.30
C ASP A 313 -6.88 -23.35 -8.41
N LYS A 314 -6.55 -24.63 -8.15
CA LYS A 314 -5.83 -25.50 -9.09
C LYS A 314 -6.48 -25.58 -10.47
N ASP A 315 -7.80 -25.49 -10.52
CA ASP A 315 -8.57 -25.61 -11.77
C ASP A 315 -8.36 -24.41 -12.71
N ARG A 316 -7.78 -23.32 -12.20
CA ARG A 316 -7.44 -22.11 -12.96
C ARG A 316 -6.08 -22.17 -13.64
N LEU A 317 -5.22 -23.09 -13.22
CA LEU A 317 -3.84 -23.21 -13.75
C LEU A 317 -3.78 -23.77 -15.18
N THR A 318 -4.90 -24.27 -15.69
CA THR A 318 -5.06 -24.75 -17.07
C THR A 318 -6.14 -23.94 -17.78
N VAL A 319 -6.02 -23.86 -19.11
CA VAL A 319 -7.05 -23.21 -19.94
C VAL A 319 -8.37 -23.99 -19.79
N GLY A 320 -9.45 -23.27 -19.54
CA GLY A 320 -10.78 -23.85 -19.37
C GLY A 320 -11.34 -24.48 -20.65
N PRO A 321 -12.40 -25.30 -20.55
CA PRO A 321 -13.07 -25.90 -21.70
C PRO A 321 -13.64 -24.87 -22.71
N ASP A 322 -13.89 -23.66 -22.22
CA ASP A 322 -14.36 -22.51 -23.02
C ASP A 322 -13.21 -21.73 -23.68
N GLY A 323 -12.00 -22.25 -23.67
CA GLY A 323 -10.81 -21.62 -24.24
C GLY A 323 -10.28 -20.41 -23.47
N LYS A 324 -10.85 -20.07 -22.30
CA LYS A 324 -10.44 -18.91 -21.53
C LYS A 324 -9.34 -19.26 -20.53
N ASN A 325 -8.29 -18.47 -20.52
CA ASN A 325 -7.22 -18.55 -19.53
C ASN A 325 -7.59 -17.73 -18.29
N ARG A 326 -7.81 -18.46 -17.17
CA ARG A 326 -8.15 -17.86 -15.86
C ARG A 326 -6.96 -17.79 -14.92
N CYS A 327 -5.79 -18.24 -15.35
CA CYS A 327 -4.56 -18.20 -14.56
C CYS A 327 -4.05 -16.78 -14.42
N SER A 328 -3.89 -16.29 -13.21
CA SER A 328 -3.29 -14.97 -12.98
C SER A 328 -1.78 -15.02 -13.24
N ALA A 329 -1.25 -14.04 -13.95
CA ALA A 329 0.17 -14.00 -14.32
C ALA A 329 1.08 -13.74 -13.11
N ILE A 330 0.63 -12.93 -12.14
CA ILE A 330 1.39 -12.60 -10.94
C ILE A 330 0.90 -13.47 -9.77
N LYS A 331 1.83 -14.19 -9.15
CA LYS A 331 1.60 -14.99 -7.94
C LYS A 331 2.20 -14.26 -6.73
N GLN A 332 1.35 -13.80 -5.81
CA GLN A 332 1.83 -13.10 -4.62
C GLN A 332 2.19 -14.08 -3.51
N VAL A 333 3.31 -13.82 -2.84
CA VAL A 333 3.81 -14.52 -1.66
C VAL A 333 3.89 -13.52 -0.51
N ALA A 334 3.00 -13.68 0.48
CA ALA A 334 2.99 -12.88 1.70
C ALA A 334 3.59 -13.66 2.87
N SER A 335 3.80 -13.03 4.01
CA SER A 335 4.43 -13.67 5.19
C SER A 335 3.74 -14.95 5.65
N GLY A 336 2.40 -15.00 5.60
CA GLY A 336 1.63 -16.20 5.95
C GLY A 336 1.72 -17.33 4.93
N ARG A 337 2.21 -17.07 3.73
CA ARG A 337 2.38 -18.03 2.61
C ARG A 337 1.17 -18.93 2.36
N PHE A 338 -0.03 -18.44 2.65
CA PHE A 338 -1.27 -19.19 2.42
C PHE A 338 -1.45 -19.53 0.93
N GLY A 339 -1.67 -20.81 0.63
CA GLY A 339 -1.91 -21.27 -0.73
C GLY A 339 -0.69 -21.16 -1.66
N VAL A 340 0.53 -21.32 -1.17
CA VAL A 340 1.79 -21.24 -1.92
C VAL A 340 2.43 -22.64 -2.08
N PRO A 341 1.81 -23.59 -2.79
CA PRO A 341 2.48 -24.83 -3.16
C PRO A 341 3.35 -24.65 -4.42
N SER A 342 4.24 -25.60 -4.69
CA SER A 342 5.14 -25.57 -5.85
C SER A 342 4.40 -25.32 -7.18
N ARG A 343 3.25 -25.97 -7.40
CA ARG A 343 2.45 -25.74 -8.63
C ARG A 343 1.96 -24.29 -8.82
N TYR A 344 1.72 -23.58 -7.73
CA TYR A 344 1.36 -22.17 -7.77
C TYR A 344 2.54 -21.32 -8.25
N LEU A 345 3.75 -21.58 -7.72
CA LEU A 345 4.95 -20.88 -8.10
C LEU A 345 5.38 -21.17 -9.55
N THR A 346 5.32 -22.45 -9.97
CA THR A 346 5.71 -22.85 -11.33
C THR A 346 4.77 -22.33 -12.42
N SER A 347 3.55 -21.92 -12.08
CA SER A 347 2.58 -21.34 -13.01
C SER A 347 2.72 -19.82 -13.19
N ALA A 348 3.61 -19.17 -12.42
CA ALA A 348 3.79 -17.72 -12.42
C ALA A 348 4.57 -17.23 -13.64
N GLN A 349 4.17 -16.08 -14.19
CA GLN A 349 5.02 -15.23 -15.03
C GLN A 349 5.82 -14.24 -14.20
N GLU A 350 5.25 -13.86 -13.04
CA GLU A 350 5.89 -13.00 -12.05
C GLU A 350 5.51 -13.48 -10.64
N ILE A 351 6.49 -13.57 -9.76
CA ILE A 351 6.28 -13.88 -8.34
C ILE A 351 6.52 -12.58 -7.57
N GLN A 352 5.51 -12.17 -6.78
CA GLN A 352 5.59 -10.93 -6.03
C GLN A 352 5.68 -11.20 -4.53
N ILE A 353 6.79 -10.80 -3.92
CA ILE A 353 6.99 -10.83 -2.46
C ILE A 353 6.28 -9.60 -1.87
N LYS A 354 5.33 -9.83 -0.99
CA LYS A 354 4.60 -8.74 -0.31
C LYS A 354 5.27 -8.42 1.02
N MET A 355 6.04 -7.33 1.05
CA MET A 355 6.64 -6.82 2.30
C MET A 355 5.66 -5.93 3.07
N ALA A 356 4.85 -5.12 2.36
CA ALA A 356 3.84 -4.27 2.97
C ALA A 356 2.70 -3.94 1.98
N GLN A 357 1.72 -3.15 2.42
CA GLN A 357 0.58 -2.73 1.61
C GLN A 357 0.31 -1.24 1.83
N GLY A 358 0.25 -0.45 0.76
CA GLY A 358 0.17 1.01 0.80
C GLY A 358 -0.99 1.57 1.61
N ALA A 359 -2.18 0.99 1.50
CA ALA A 359 -3.37 1.44 2.22
C ALA A 359 -3.31 1.20 3.74
N LYS A 360 -2.44 0.33 4.21
CA LYS A 360 -2.28 -0.01 5.63
C LYS A 360 -0.86 -0.53 5.92
N PRO A 361 0.15 0.30 5.76
CA PRO A 361 1.53 -0.08 6.08
C PRO A 361 1.61 -0.63 7.51
N GLY A 362 2.41 -1.66 7.70
CA GLY A 362 2.59 -2.27 9.01
C GLY A 362 1.42 -3.14 9.52
N GLU A 363 0.26 -3.19 8.85
CA GLU A 363 -0.87 -4.03 9.30
C GLU A 363 -0.89 -5.45 8.76
N GLY A 364 -0.26 -5.68 7.62
CA GLY A 364 -0.26 -6.98 6.94
C GLY A 364 -1.62 -7.39 6.36
N GLY A 365 -1.67 -8.62 5.88
CA GLY A 365 -2.87 -9.24 5.33
C GLY A 365 -3.79 -9.77 6.42
N HIS A 366 -5.09 -9.65 6.18
CA HIS A 366 -6.12 -10.21 7.04
C HIS A 366 -7.31 -10.67 6.21
N LEU A 367 -7.81 -11.87 6.47
CA LEU A 367 -9.08 -12.35 5.95
C LEU A 367 -9.97 -12.77 7.12
N PRO A 368 -11.13 -12.10 7.34
CA PRO A 368 -12.03 -12.46 8.43
C PRO A 368 -12.55 -13.90 8.30
N GLY A 369 -12.68 -14.64 9.41
CA GLY A 369 -13.14 -16.02 9.43
C GLY A 369 -14.47 -16.25 8.71
N LYS A 370 -15.40 -15.27 8.80
CA LYS A 370 -16.68 -15.31 8.08
C LYS A 370 -16.56 -15.35 6.54
N LYS A 371 -15.40 -14.97 5.97
CA LYS A 371 -15.08 -15.09 4.54
C LYS A 371 -14.25 -16.33 4.20
N VAL A 372 -13.82 -17.10 5.21
CA VAL A 372 -13.04 -18.33 5.02
C VAL A 372 -14.00 -19.51 4.87
N TYR A 373 -14.70 -19.55 3.75
CA TYR A 373 -15.56 -20.66 3.36
C TYR A 373 -14.72 -21.92 3.03
N PRO A 374 -15.32 -23.13 2.97
CA PRO A 374 -14.57 -24.36 2.70
C PRO A 374 -13.72 -24.31 1.43
N TRP A 375 -14.20 -23.69 0.35
CA TRP A 375 -13.43 -23.57 -0.90
C TRP A 375 -12.27 -22.58 -0.78
N ILE A 376 -12.42 -21.52 0.04
CA ILE A 376 -11.31 -20.60 0.33
C ILE A 376 -10.26 -21.27 1.20
N ALA A 377 -10.69 -21.96 2.26
CA ALA A 377 -9.79 -22.70 3.14
C ALA A 377 -8.97 -23.75 2.37
N ARG A 378 -9.61 -24.50 1.47
CA ARG A 378 -8.92 -25.48 0.61
C ARG A 378 -7.84 -24.83 -0.26
N THR A 379 -8.13 -23.68 -0.89
CA THR A 379 -7.17 -22.97 -1.74
C THR A 379 -6.02 -22.39 -0.91
N ARG A 380 -6.33 -21.86 0.28
CA ARG A 380 -5.34 -21.25 1.19
C ARG A 380 -4.59 -22.27 2.06
N LEU A 381 -4.93 -23.55 1.98
CA LEU A 381 -4.39 -24.63 2.82
C LEU A 381 -4.59 -24.33 4.32
N SER A 382 -5.82 -23.95 4.68
CA SER A 382 -6.21 -23.48 6.02
C SER A 382 -7.52 -24.10 6.50
N THR A 383 -8.02 -23.69 7.66
CA THR A 383 -9.25 -24.21 8.27
C THR A 383 -10.44 -23.27 7.99
N PRO A 384 -11.61 -23.80 7.56
CA PRO A 384 -12.81 -22.98 7.36
C PRO A 384 -13.25 -22.26 8.63
N GLY A 385 -13.74 -21.04 8.49
CA GLY A 385 -14.27 -20.22 9.59
C GLY A 385 -13.22 -19.57 10.49
N VAL A 386 -11.94 -19.89 10.34
CA VAL A 386 -10.85 -19.31 11.13
C VAL A 386 -10.28 -18.09 10.39
N SER A 387 -10.15 -16.96 11.11
CA SER A 387 -9.52 -15.77 10.53
C SER A 387 -8.06 -16.01 10.20
N LEU A 388 -7.62 -15.53 9.05
CA LEU A 388 -6.26 -15.67 8.57
C LEU A 388 -5.54 -14.34 8.69
N ILE A 389 -4.36 -14.35 9.30
CA ILE A 389 -3.50 -13.18 9.50
C ILE A 389 -2.15 -13.46 8.85
N SER A 390 -1.69 -12.50 8.06
CA SER A 390 -0.37 -12.49 7.44
C SER A 390 0.34 -11.22 7.92
N PRO A 391 1.17 -11.30 8.99
CA PRO A 391 1.87 -10.14 9.54
C PRO A 391 2.73 -9.44 8.49
N PRO A 392 2.99 -8.11 8.60
CA PRO A 392 3.75 -7.39 7.58
C PRO A 392 5.18 -7.90 7.46
N PRO A 393 5.99 -8.01 8.52
CA PRO A 393 7.29 -8.62 8.37
C PRO A 393 7.15 -10.13 8.18
N HIS A 394 7.80 -10.66 7.15
CA HIS A 394 8.02 -12.09 7.08
C HIS A 394 8.85 -12.49 8.30
N HIS A 395 8.40 -13.48 9.06
CA HIS A 395 9.07 -13.90 10.30
C HIS A 395 10.44 -14.57 10.06
N ASP A 396 10.81 -14.81 8.82
CA ASP A 396 12.11 -15.30 8.37
C ASP A 396 12.94 -14.22 7.63
N ILE A 397 12.49 -12.96 7.60
CA ILE A 397 13.17 -11.83 6.94
C ILE A 397 13.34 -10.69 7.94
N TYR A 398 14.59 -10.45 8.33
CA TYR A 398 14.99 -9.39 9.26
C TYR A 398 15.98 -8.39 8.64
N SER A 399 16.47 -8.68 7.43
CA SER A 399 17.41 -7.84 6.70
C SER A 399 17.19 -7.94 5.19
N ILE A 400 17.89 -7.10 4.42
CA ILE A 400 17.93 -7.19 2.95
C ILE A 400 18.55 -8.53 2.51
N GLU A 401 19.52 -9.06 3.25
CA GLU A 401 20.19 -10.33 2.97
C GLU A 401 19.24 -11.52 3.13
N ASP A 402 18.35 -11.50 4.13
CA ASP A 402 17.29 -12.51 4.27
C ASP A 402 16.29 -12.44 3.11
N LEU A 403 15.97 -11.21 2.68
CA LEU A 403 15.11 -11.01 1.51
C LEU A 403 15.78 -11.48 0.22
N GLU A 404 17.08 -11.26 0.07
CA GLU A 404 17.87 -11.78 -1.05
C GLU A 404 17.79 -13.31 -1.11
N GLN A 405 17.86 -13.98 0.05
CA GLN A 405 17.68 -15.43 0.09
C GLN A 405 16.30 -15.86 -0.40
N LEU A 406 15.22 -15.18 0.02
CA LEU A 406 13.86 -15.50 -0.46
C LEU A 406 13.72 -15.21 -1.96
N ILE A 407 14.30 -14.12 -2.46
CA ILE A 407 14.33 -13.81 -3.89
C ILE A 407 15.01 -14.94 -4.66
N PHE A 408 16.16 -15.40 -4.20
CA PHE A 408 16.91 -16.51 -4.78
C PHE A 408 16.11 -17.82 -4.75
N ASP A 409 15.46 -18.14 -3.63
CA ASP A 409 14.63 -19.35 -3.47
C ASP A 409 13.47 -19.38 -4.45
N LEU A 410 12.75 -18.26 -4.57
CA LEU A 410 11.62 -18.14 -5.50
C LEU A 410 12.07 -18.15 -6.95
N LYS A 411 13.25 -17.62 -7.26
CA LYS A 411 13.84 -17.72 -8.60
C LYS A 411 14.24 -19.16 -8.95
N ASN A 412 14.71 -19.94 -7.98
CA ASN A 412 14.92 -21.37 -8.14
C ASN A 412 13.60 -22.15 -8.29
N ALA A 413 12.54 -21.73 -7.58
CA ALA A 413 11.23 -22.36 -7.72
C ALA A 413 10.60 -22.12 -9.10
N ASN A 414 10.92 -20.99 -9.74
CA ASN A 414 10.52 -20.71 -11.12
C ASN A 414 11.54 -19.78 -11.82
N ARG A 415 12.47 -20.40 -12.56
CA ARG A 415 13.55 -19.68 -13.27
C ARG A 415 13.05 -18.67 -14.31
N ASP A 416 11.86 -18.90 -14.87
CA ASP A 416 11.31 -18.08 -15.96
C ASP A 416 10.53 -16.88 -15.43
N ALA A 417 10.01 -16.96 -14.20
CA ALA A 417 9.25 -15.88 -13.58
C ALA A 417 10.16 -14.71 -13.17
N ARG A 418 9.68 -13.49 -13.38
CA ARG A 418 10.29 -12.29 -12.77
C ARG A 418 10.03 -12.30 -11.26
N ILE A 419 10.97 -11.80 -10.47
CA ILE A 419 10.77 -11.60 -9.04
C ILE A 419 10.47 -10.12 -8.79
N SER A 420 9.30 -9.87 -8.20
CA SER A 420 8.83 -8.55 -7.81
C SER A 420 8.82 -8.42 -6.29
N VAL A 421 9.18 -7.26 -5.78
CA VAL A 421 9.06 -6.93 -4.35
C VAL A 421 8.14 -5.73 -4.18
N LYS A 422 7.07 -5.91 -3.39
CA LYS A 422 6.11 -4.85 -3.08
C LYS A 422 6.53 -4.12 -1.82
N LEU A 423 6.90 -2.86 -2.00
CA LEU A 423 7.19 -1.87 -0.96
C LEU A 423 6.04 -0.85 -0.87
N VAL A 424 6.14 0.06 0.07
CA VAL A 424 5.17 1.15 0.26
C VAL A 424 5.85 2.50 0.22
N SER A 425 5.09 3.53 -0.17
CA SER A 425 5.56 4.91 -0.14
C SER A 425 5.73 5.37 1.30
N GLU A 426 6.97 5.44 1.75
CA GLU A 426 7.38 5.97 3.05
C GLU A 426 8.74 6.65 2.92
N ALA A 427 9.10 7.52 3.85
CA ALA A 427 10.41 8.17 3.82
C ALA A 427 11.53 7.14 3.99
N GLY A 428 12.53 7.16 3.10
CA GLY A 428 13.62 6.19 3.07
C GLY A 428 13.36 4.97 2.19
N VAL A 429 12.19 4.85 1.55
CA VAL A 429 11.86 3.72 0.66
C VAL A 429 12.84 3.59 -0.51
N GLY A 430 13.42 4.69 -0.97
CA GLY A 430 14.46 4.67 -2.00
C GLY A 430 15.69 3.86 -1.59
N THR A 431 16.13 3.98 -0.33
CA THR A 431 17.24 3.19 0.21
C THR A 431 16.90 1.71 0.29
N VAL A 432 15.69 1.38 0.73
CA VAL A 432 15.19 0.00 0.76
C VAL A 432 15.13 -0.56 -0.67
N ALA A 433 14.60 0.19 -1.62
CA ALA A 433 14.53 -0.20 -3.03
C ALA A 433 15.91 -0.45 -3.66
N ALA A 434 16.91 0.37 -3.31
CA ALA A 434 18.30 0.15 -3.74
C ALA A 434 18.87 -1.18 -3.20
N GLY A 435 18.61 -1.49 -1.93
CA GLY A 435 18.97 -2.79 -1.35
C GLY A 435 18.26 -3.96 -2.05
N VAL A 436 16.97 -3.84 -2.28
CA VAL A 436 16.14 -4.85 -2.97
C VAL A 436 16.60 -5.08 -4.42
N ALA A 437 16.98 -4.01 -5.15
CA ALA A 437 17.53 -4.12 -6.49
C ALA A 437 18.89 -4.84 -6.50
N LYS A 438 19.78 -4.55 -5.52
CA LYS A 438 21.04 -5.28 -5.32
C LYS A 438 20.81 -6.74 -4.99
N ALA A 439 19.75 -7.07 -4.27
CA ALA A 439 19.35 -8.43 -3.93
C ALA A 439 18.77 -9.22 -5.11
N GLY A 440 18.66 -8.62 -6.29
CA GLY A 440 18.26 -9.30 -7.53
C GLY A 440 16.77 -9.19 -7.87
N ALA A 441 15.97 -8.38 -7.16
CA ALA A 441 14.60 -8.12 -7.59
C ALA A 441 14.59 -7.49 -8.99
N GLN A 442 13.67 -7.97 -9.84
CA GLN A 442 13.53 -7.52 -11.23
C GLN A 442 12.44 -6.45 -11.39
N VAL A 443 11.52 -6.37 -10.41
CA VAL A 443 10.48 -5.35 -10.30
C VAL A 443 10.39 -4.87 -8.85
N VAL A 444 10.31 -3.56 -8.65
CA VAL A 444 10.00 -2.94 -7.36
C VAL A 444 8.70 -2.18 -7.48
N LEU A 445 7.70 -2.59 -6.70
CA LEU A 445 6.42 -1.89 -6.64
C LEU A 445 6.42 -0.90 -5.47
N ILE A 446 6.15 0.36 -5.75
CA ILE A 446 5.92 1.40 -4.74
C ILE A 446 4.41 1.66 -4.63
N SER A 447 3.83 1.21 -3.54
CA SER A 447 2.38 1.25 -3.30
C SER A 447 1.98 2.48 -2.46
N GLY A 448 0.98 3.23 -2.92
CA GLY A 448 0.46 4.41 -2.21
C GLY A 448 -0.70 4.10 -1.26
N TYR A 449 -1.04 5.07 -0.38
CA TYR A 449 -2.09 4.94 0.63
C TYR A 449 -3.49 4.71 0.06
N ASP A 450 -3.76 5.19 -1.13
CA ASP A 450 -5.11 5.25 -1.71
C ASP A 450 -5.50 3.95 -2.45
N GLY A 451 -4.75 2.87 -2.22
CA GLY A 451 -5.13 1.52 -2.62
C GLY A 451 -6.30 0.99 -1.78
N GLY A 452 -7.21 0.22 -2.38
CA GLY A 452 -8.31 -0.41 -1.66
C GLY A 452 -7.85 -1.54 -0.75
N THR A 453 -8.60 -1.78 0.34
CA THR A 453 -8.45 -2.98 1.17
C THR A 453 -9.80 -3.44 1.69
N GLY A 454 -10.08 -4.75 1.60
CA GLY A 454 -11.31 -5.36 2.07
C GLY A 454 -11.35 -5.70 3.56
N ALA A 455 -10.32 -5.35 4.35
CA ALA A 455 -10.20 -5.84 5.71
C ALA A 455 -9.65 -4.84 6.74
N ALA A 456 -9.18 -3.66 6.32
CA ALA A 456 -8.66 -2.67 7.24
C ALA A 456 -9.79 -1.92 7.99
N PRO A 457 -9.60 -1.54 9.26
CA PRO A 457 -10.50 -0.62 9.94
C PRO A 457 -10.49 0.76 9.27
N SER A 458 -11.58 1.51 9.40
CA SER A 458 -11.72 2.85 8.78
C SER A 458 -10.63 3.82 9.24
N SER A 459 -10.24 3.77 10.51
CA SER A 459 -9.16 4.59 11.07
C SER A 459 -7.82 4.36 10.35
N SER A 460 -7.45 3.11 10.07
CA SER A 460 -6.23 2.81 9.31
C SER A 460 -6.29 3.33 7.87
N ILE A 461 -7.44 3.18 7.20
CA ILE A 461 -7.64 3.67 5.81
C ILE A 461 -7.45 5.19 5.73
N HIS A 462 -7.87 5.92 6.76
CA HIS A 462 -7.84 7.38 6.76
C HIS A 462 -6.54 7.98 7.29
N ASN A 463 -5.77 7.23 8.09
CA ASN A 463 -4.64 7.79 8.84
C ASN A 463 -3.31 7.04 8.60
N ALA A 464 -3.31 5.90 7.91
CA ALA A 464 -2.09 5.16 7.59
C ALA A 464 -1.74 5.28 6.10
N GLY A 465 -0.43 5.19 5.79
CA GLY A 465 0.07 5.24 4.42
C GLY A 465 0.30 6.66 3.88
N LEU A 466 1.08 6.73 2.81
CA LEU A 466 1.54 7.97 2.19
C LEU A 466 1.24 7.98 0.67
N PRO A 467 1.18 9.15 0.04
CA PRO A 467 1.00 9.27 -1.41
C PRO A 467 2.11 8.55 -2.18
N TRP A 468 1.75 7.81 -3.24
CA TRP A 468 2.73 7.09 -4.06
C TRP A 468 3.71 8.03 -4.78
N GLU A 469 3.30 9.25 -5.06
CA GLU A 469 4.09 10.27 -5.74
C GLU A 469 5.40 10.55 -4.99
N LEU A 470 5.37 10.58 -3.65
CA LEU A 470 6.54 10.80 -2.80
C LEU A 470 7.52 9.62 -2.86
N GLY A 471 7.02 8.41 -2.66
CA GLY A 471 7.86 7.23 -2.64
C GLY A 471 8.39 6.85 -4.01
N LEU A 472 7.60 7.07 -5.07
CA LEU A 472 8.01 6.80 -6.45
C LEU A 472 9.17 7.71 -6.87
N ALA A 473 9.03 9.03 -6.69
CA ALA A 473 10.08 9.99 -7.04
C ALA A 473 11.37 9.74 -6.25
N GLU A 474 11.26 9.48 -4.94
CA GLU A 474 12.41 9.13 -4.10
C GLU A 474 13.10 7.85 -4.60
N THR A 475 12.33 6.81 -4.89
CA THR A 475 12.86 5.52 -5.35
C THR A 475 13.58 5.68 -6.68
N HIS A 476 12.94 6.35 -7.65
CA HIS A 476 13.52 6.57 -8.97
C HIS A 476 14.86 7.28 -8.89
N GLN A 477 14.91 8.42 -8.19
CA GLN A 477 16.12 9.22 -8.04
C GLN A 477 17.22 8.47 -7.26
N THR A 478 16.87 7.76 -6.20
CA THR A 478 17.83 6.98 -5.40
C THR A 478 18.44 5.83 -6.21
N LEU A 479 17.64 5.13 -7.03
CA LEU A 479 18.15 4.07 -7.90
C LEU A 479 19.11 4.60 -8.96
N ILE A 480 18.85 5.77 -9.55
CA ILE A 480 19.77 6.42 -10.49
C ILE A 480 21.08 6.76 -9.78
N MET A 481 21.00 7.45 -8.65
CA MET A 481 22.16 7.88 -7.85
C MET A 481 23.09 6.70 -7.48
N ASN A 482 22.51 5.49 -7.32
CA ASN A 482 23.27 4.27 -7.00
C ASN A 482 23.64 3.41 -8.22
N GLY A 483 23.36 3.85 -9.46
CA GLY A 483 23.63 3.08 -10.68
C GLY A 483 22.83 1.78 -10.78
N LEU A 484 21.61 1.76 -10.23
CA LEU A 484 20.76 0.57 -10.14
C LEU A 484 19.47 0.69 -10.97
N ARG A 485 19.15 1.89 -11.47
CA ARG A 485 17.87 2.16 -12.14
C ARG A 485 17.62 1.28 -13.35
N ASN A 486 18.66 1.02 -14.12
CA ASN A 486 18.62 0.19 -15.32
C ASN A 486 18.47 -1.31 -15.05
N LYS A 487 18.69 -1.77 -13.80
CA LYS A 487 18.65 -3.19 -13.42
C LYS A 487 17.27 -3.66 -12.99
N VAL A 488 16.34 -2.74 -12.71
CA VAL A 488 15.04 -3.04 -12.11
C VAL A 488 13.94 -2.18 -12.73
N ARG A 489 12.76 -2.76 -12.97
CA ARG A 489 11.55 -2.01 -13.32
C ARG A 489 10.91 -1.42 -12.08
N ILE A 490 10.37 -0.22 -12.18
CA ILE A 490 9.56 0.38 -11.12
C ILE A 490 8.10 0.29 -11.51
N GLU A 491 7.30 -0.24 -10.60
CA GLU A 491 5.84 -0.28 -10.68
C GLU A 491 5.25 0.65 -9.61
N THR A 492 4.11 1.27 -9.89
CA THR A 492 3.34 2.00 -8.88
C THR A 492 1.86 1.61 -8.89
N ASP A 493 1.23 1.63 -7.72
CA ASP A 493 -0.20 1.51 -7.53
C ASP A 493 -0.70 2.49 -6.46
N GLY A 494 -2.00 2.73 -6.40
CA GLY A 494 -2.62 3.61 -5.43
C GLY A 494 -3.65 4.53 -6.07
N LYS A 495 -4.70 3.94 -6.65
CA LYS A 495 -5.84 4.63 -7.26
C LYS A 495 -5.45 5.46 -8.50
N LEU A 496 -4.78 4.84 -9.47
CA LEU A 496 -4.67 5.40 -10.81
C LEU A 496 -6.04 5.35 -11.48
N MET A 497 -6.55 6.48 -11.95
CA MET A 497 -7.93 6.62 -12.44
C MET A 497 -8.02 7.10 -13.88
N SER A 498 -7.00 7.77 -14.40
CA SER A 498 -6.98 8.38 -15.74
C SER A 498 -5.66 8.10 -16.47
N GLY A 499 -5.63 8.36 -17.78
CA GLY A 499 -4.41 8.33 -18.56
C GLY A 499 -3.42 9.43 -18.14
N LYS A 500 -3.93 10.54 -17.60
CA LYS A 500 -3.13 11.60 -16.99
C LYS A 500 -2.36 11.10 -15.77
N ASP A 501 -3.02 10.37 -14.86
CA ASP A 501 -2.37 9.76 -13.69
C ASP A 501 -1.21 8.87 -14.10
N VAL A 502 -1.43 8.04 -15.13
CA VAL A 502 -0.41 7.11 -15.63
C VAL A 502 0.75 7.87 -16.27
N ALA A 503 0.48 8.92 -17.04
CA ALA A 503 1.52 9.75 -17.65
C ALA A 503 2.34 10.49 -16.56
N ILE A 504 1.70 11.03 -15.52
CA ILE A 504 2.41 11.63 -14.37
C ILE A 504 3.27 10.59 -13.66
N ALA A 505 2.73 9.38 -13.42
CA ALA A 505 3.48 8.30 -12.79
C ALA A 505 4.72 7.90 -13.62
N ALA A 506 4.60 7.85 -14.95
CA ALA A 506 5.74 7.61 -15.83
C ALA A 506 6.78 8.73 -15.72
N CYS A 507 6.37 10.00 -15.76
CA CYS A 507 7.28 11.14 -15.56
C CYS A 507 8.02 11.09 -14.22
N LEU A 508 7.41 10.52 -13.18
CA LEU A 508 8.03 10.34 -11.86
C LEU A 508 8.85 9.04 -11.74
N GLY A 509 8.90 8.21 -12.79
CA GLY A 509 9.79 7.07 -12.90
C GLY A 509 9.15 5.69 -12.97
N ALA A 510 7.81 5.56 -13.00
CA ALA A 510 7.15 4.27 -13.16
C ALA A 510 7.20 3.76 -14.60
N GLU A 511 7.40 2.45 -14.76
CA GLU A 511 7.35 1.74 -16.05
C GLU A 511 6.19 0.78 -16.15
N GLU A 512 5.65 0.35 -15.03
CA GLU A 512 4.49 -0.55 -14.92
C GLU A 512 3.46 0.06 -13.95
N PHE A 513 2.17 -0.19 -14.19
CA PHE A 513 1.08 0.55 -13.55
C PHE A 513 0.01 -0.40 -13.03
N GLY A 514 -0.31 -0.31 -11.74
CA GLY A 514 -1.25 -1.18 -11.04
C GLY A 514 -2.62 -0.53 -10.82
N PHE A 515 -3.69 -1.24 -11.18
CA PHE A 515 -5.07 -0.79 -11.02
C PHE A 515 -5.87 -1.79 -10.18
N ALA A 516 -6.51 -1.33 -9.12
CA ALA A 516 -7.34 -2.19 -8.27
C ALA A 516 -8.80 -1.73 -8.23
N THR A 517 -9.06 -0.53 -7.71
CA THR A 517 -10.43 -0.03 -7.49
C THR A 517 -11.16 0.21 -8.82
N ALA A 518 -10.51 0.84 -9.80
CA ALA A 518 -11.14 1.15 -11.08
C ALA A 518 -11.66 -0.11 -11.82
N PRO A 519 -10.86 -1.18 -12.01
CA PRO A 519 -11.39 -2.44 -12.55
C PRO A 519 -12.57 -3.02 -11.77
N LEU A 520 -12.57 -2.94 -10.44
CA LEU A 520 -13.72 -3.39 -9.65
C LEU A 520 -14.97 -2.52 -9.90
N VAL A 521 -14.79 -1.21 -10.06
CA VAL A 521 -15.90 -0.29 -10.39
C VAL A 521 -16.48 -0.62 -11.77
N THR A 522 -15.65 -0.88 -12.78
CA THR A 522 -16.14 -1.30 -14.12
C THR A 522 -16.96 -2.58 -14.05
N MET A 523 -16.63 -3.49 -13.12
CA MET A 523 -17.35 -4.74 -12.90
C MET A 523 -18.60 -4.60 -12.00
N GLY A 524 -18.95 -3.37 -11.57
CA GLY A 524 -20.17 -3.08 -10.84
C GLY A 524 -19.98 -2.69 -9.37
N CYS A 525 -18.75 -2.51 -8.86
CA CYS A 525 -18.55 -1.98 -7.51
C CYS A 525 -19.10 -0.55 -7.41
N VAL A 526 -19.86 -0.28 -6.35
CA VAL A 526 -20.49 1.02 -6.07
C VAL A 526 -19.96 1.67 -4.79
N MET A 527 -18.80 1.24 -4.33
CA MET A 527 -18.09 1.80 -3.16
C MET A 527 -18.90 1.83 -1.86
N MET A 528 -19.74 0.82 -1.62
CA MET A 528 -20.53 0.68 -0.38
C MET A 528 -19.65 0.48 0.88
N ARG A 529 -18.37 0.14 0.69
CA ARG A 529 -17.39 -0.07 1.77
C ARG A 529 -17.79 -1.08 2.85
N VAL A 530 -18.53 -2.12 2.43
CA VAL A 530 -18.92 -3.27 3.26
C VAL A 530 -18.13 -4.54 2.91
N CYS A 531 -16.98 -4.39 2.25
CA CYS A 531 -16.18 -5.49 1.72
C CYS A 531 -15.72 -6.47 2.80
N ASN A 532 -15.41 -5.97 4.01
CA ASN A 532 -14.98 -6.79 5.15
C ASN A 532 -16.12 -7.55 5.83
N LEU A 533 -17.38 -7.22 5.52
CA LEU A 533 -18.56 -7.78 6.20
C LEU A 533 -19.14 -9.02 5.52
N ASP A 534 -18.63 -9.42 4.35
CA ASP A 534 -19.19 -10.49 3.49
C ASP A 534 -20.59 -10.19 2.96
N THR A 535 -21.01 -8.93 2.95
CA THR A 535 -22.35 -8.45 2.60
C THR A 535 -22.37 -7.57 1.33
N CYS A 536 -21.36 -7.71 0.46
CA CYS A 536 -21.26 -6.90 -0.76
C CYS A 536 -22.51 -7.11 -1.65
N PRO A 537 -23.35 -6.08 -1.87
CA PRO A 537 -24.66 -6.23 -2.53
C PRO A 537 -24.55 -6.52 -4.04
N VAL A 538 -23.37 -6.26 -4.63
CA VAL A 538 -23.12 -6.43 -6.07
C VAL A 538 -22.26 -7.65 -6.39
N GLY A 539 -22.01 -8.51 -5.41
CA GLY A 539 -21.30 -9.78 -5.63
C GLY A 539 -19.79 -9.69 -5.89
N VAL A 540 -19.19 -8.49 -5.82
CA VAL A 540 -17.76 -8.28 -6.12
C VAL A 540 -16.86 -8.76 -4.97
N ALA A 541 -17.18 -8.40 -3.73
CA ALA A 541 -16.30 -8.62 -2.57
C ALA A 541 -17.01 -9.44 -1.48
N THR A 542 -17.55 -10.58 -1.85
CA THR A 542 -18.26 -11.50 -0.96
C THR A 542 -18.00 -12.96 -1.34
N GLN A 543 -18.09 -13.85 -0.35
CA GLN A 543 -18.10 -15.30 -0.56
C GLN A 543 -19.50 -15.91 -0.42
N ASN A 544 -20.49 -15.11 0.04
CA ASN A 544 -21.88 -15.54 0.16
C ASN A 544 -22.45 -15.98 -1.20
N PRO A 545 -22.90 -17.26 -1.35
CA PRO A 545 -23.37 -17.78 -2.64
C PRO A 545 -24.52 -16.99 -3.26
N GLU A 546 -25.46 -16.48 -2.46
CA GLU A 546 -26.61 -15.73 -2.96
C GLU A 546 -26.22 -14.33 -3.45
N LEU A 547 -25.27 -13.69 -2.76
CA LEU A 547 -24.79 -12.38 -3.19
C LEU A 547 -23.86 -12.50 -4.42
N ARG A 548 -23.08 -13.57 -4.53
CA ARG A 548 -22.26 -13.82 -5.72
C ARG A 548 -23.07 -13.94 -7.01
N LYS A 549 -24.30 -14.47 -6.96
CA LYS A 549 -25.20 -14.53 -8.13
C LYS A 549 -25.52 -13.12 -8.71
N ARG A 550 -25.33 -12.07 -7.94
CA ARG A 550 -25.56 -10.68 -8.36
C ARG A 550 -24.37 -10.06 -9.10
N PHE A 551 -23.29 -10.81 -9.28
CA PHE A 551 -22.14 -10.33 -10.04
C PHE A 551 -22.46 -10.32 -11.53
N HIS A 552 -22.34 -9.14 -12.16
CA HIS A 552 -22.62 -8.91 -13.57
C HIS A 552 -21.40 -8.37 -14.34
N GLY A 553 -20.21 -8.38 -13.73
CA GLY A 553 -18.98 -7.94 -14.36
C GLY A 553 -18.59 -8.85 -15.54
N LYS A 554 -17.99 -8.25 -16.57
CA LYS A 554 -17.51 -8.96 -17.75
C LYS A 554 -16.06 -8.57 -18.04
N PRO A 555 -15.25 -9.48 -18.58
CA PRO A 555 -13.87 -9.16 -18.97
C PRO A 555 -13.76 -7.95 -19.91
N GLU A 556 -14.72 -7.81 -20.83
CA GLU A 556 -14.76 -6.73 -21.83
C GLU A 556 -14.80 -5.34 -21.19
N TYR A 557 -15.44 -5.20 -20.02
CA TYR A 557 -15.50 -3.92 -19.31
C TYR A 557 -14.13 -3.50 -18.77
N VAL A 558 -13.37 -4.46 -18.26
CA VAL A 558 -12.00 -4.24 -17.79
C VAL A 558 -11.07 -3.98 -18.98
N ILE A 559 -11.22 -4.74 -20.08
CA ILE A 559 -10.46 -4.55 -21.33
C ILE A 559 -10.67 -3.13 -21.87
N ASN A 560 -11.93 -2.67 -21.97
CA ASN A 560 -12.24 -1.33 -22.42
C ASN A 560 -11.59 -0.26 -21.55
N PHE A 561 -11.68 -0.43 -20.22
CA PHE A 561 -11.04 0.49 -19.27
C PHE A 561 -9.53 0.60 -19.52
N MET A 562 -8.83 -0.52 -19.57
CA MET A 562 -7.37 -0.53 -19.78
C MET A 562 -6.98 0.09 -21.13
N ARG A 563 -7.71 -0.22 -22.18
CA ARG A 563 -7.49 0.37 -23.51
C ARG A 563 -7.76 1.88 -23.53
N PHE A 564 -8.79 2.35 -22.84
CA PHE A 564 -9.10 3.78 -22.75
C PHE A 564 -8.03 4.55 -21.97
N ILE A 565 -7.53 4.00 -20.85
CA ILE A 565 -6.40 4.57 -20.12
C ILE A 565 -5.16 4.69 -21.04
N ALA A 566 -4.84 3.62 -21.76
CA ALA A 566 -3.69 3.63 -22.67
C ALA A 566 -3.87 4.64 -23.82
N GLN A 567 -5.07 4.72 -24.39
CA GLN A 567 -5.38 5.70 -25.43
C GLN A 567 -5.25 7.14 -24.91
N GLU A 568 -5.76 7.42 -23.73
CA GLU A 568 -5.65 8.76 -23.13
C GLU A 568 -4.19 9.10 -22.80
N MET A 569 -3.40 8.15 -22.27
CA MET A 569 -1.96 8.32 -22.05
C MET A 569 -1.24 8.68 -23.35
N ARG A 570 -1.55 8.01 -24.47
CA ARG A 570 -1.01 8.31 -25.80
C ARG A 570 -1.30 9.76 -26.23
N GLU A 571 -2.49 10.26 -25.94
CA GLU A 571 -2.86 11.66 -26.25
C GLU A 571 -2.00 12.67 -25.47
N TYR A 572 -1.70 12.38 -24.20
CA TYR A 572 -0.75 13.19 -23.43
C TYR A 572 0.66 13.08 -23.99
N MET A 573 1.15 11.88 -24.29
CA MET A 573 2.46 11.64 -24.89
C MET A 573 2.60 12.39 -26.24
N ALA A 574 1.59 12.33 -27.10
CA ALA A 574 1.59 13.06 -28.37
C ALA A 574 1.74 14.58 -28.18
N LYS A 575 1.00 15.15 -27.22
CA LYS A 575 1.10 16.58 -26.89
C LYS A 575 2.46 16.95 -26.30
N LEU A 576 3.08 16.04 -25.55
CA LEU A 576 4.41 16.20 -24.95
C LEU A 576 5.55 15.97 -25.93
N GLY A 577 5.29 15.50 -27.16
CA GLY A 577 6.32 15.20 -28.14
C GLY A 577 7.08 13.91 -27.87
N ILE A 578 6.49 12.96 -27.15
CA ILE A 578 7.08 11.69 -26.72
C ILE A 578 6.52 10.53 -27.55
N HIS A 579 7.39 9.64 -28.04
CA HIS A 579 7.00 8.52 -28.88
C HIS A 579 6.74 7.23 -28.09
N THR A 580 7.54 6.95 -27.06
CA THR A 580 7.44 5.71 -26.29
C THR A 580 7.31 5.97 -24.80
N VAL A 581 6.74 5.01 -24.05
CA VAL A 581 6.67 5.11 -22.59
C VAL A 581 8.07 5.18 -21.97
N ASP A 582 9.04 4.44 -22.51
CA ASP A 582 10.42 4.46 -22.01
C ASP A 582 11.07 5.86 -22.15
N GLU A 583 10.75 6.62 -23.21
CA GLU A 583 11.16 8.03 -23.34
C GLU A 583 10.50 8.94 -22.30
N LEU A 584 9.29 8.60 -21.81
CA LEU A 584 8.57 9.38 -20.82
C LEU A 584 9.07 9.13 -19.40
N VAL A 585 9.64 7.94 -19.15
CA VAL A 585 10.04 7.51 -17.79
C VAL A 585 11.08 8.46 -17.21
N GLY A 586 10.77 9.00 -16.02
CA GLY A 586 11.66 9.90 -15.28
C GLY A 586 11.71 11.35 -15.79
N ARG A 587 10.93 11.71 -16.82
CA ARG A 587 10.87 13.05 -17.42
C ARG A 587 10.05 14.01 -16.54
N SER A 588 10.45 14.17 -15.27
CA SER A 588 9.81 15.13 -14.36
C SER A 588 9.97 16.60 -14.78
N ASP A 589 10.92 16.89 -15.67
CA ASP A 589 11.07 18.17 -16.34
C ASP A 589 9.87 18.58 -17.21
N LEU A 590 9.02 17.61 -17.59
CA LEU A 590 7.75 17.85 -18.29
C LEU A 590 6.58 18.12 -17.33
N LEU A 591 6.82 18.14 -16.01
CA LEU A 591 5.82 18.42 -15.00
C LEU A 591 6.08 19.76 -14.33
N VAL A 592 5.00 20.47 -14.04
CA VAL A 592 5.04 21.74 -13.29
C VAL A 592 4.02 21.70 -12.16
N GLN A 593 4.34 22.37 -11.06
CA GLN A 593 3.37 22.63 -10.02
C GLN A 593 2.38 23.71 -10.50
N LYS A 594 1.09 23.46 -10.34
CA LYS A 594 0.05 24.47 -10.67
C LYS A 594 0.18 25.70 -9.81
N HIS A 595 -0.11 26.85 -10.39
CA HIS A 595 -0.19 28.10 -9.65
C HIS A 595 -1.54 28.21 -8.93
N TYR A 596 -1.48 28.53 -7.66
CA TYR A 596 -2.63 28.78 -6.81
C TYR A 596 -2.57 30.21 -6.25
N PRO A 597 -3.70 30.82 -5.87
CA PRO A 597 -3.72 32.14 -5.27
C PRO A 597 -2.82 32.20 -4.04
N GLU A 598 -2.05 33.28 -3.91
CA GLU A 598 -1.19 33.49 -2.76
C GLU A 598 -1.99 33.43 -1.45
N GLY A 599 -1.49 32.71 -0.46
CA GLY A 599 -2.16 32.48 0.81
C GLY A 599 -3.14 31.29 0.85
N SER A 600 -3.45 30.67 -0.30
CA SER A 600 -4.19 29.39 -0.29
C SER A 600 -3.33 28.26 0.29
N ARG A 601 -3.95 27.18 0.75
CA ARG A 601 -3.22 26.03 1.31
C ARG A 601 -2.36 25.34 0.24
N GLU A 602 -2.88 25.24 -0.96
CA GLU A 602 -2.22 24.61 -2.10
C GLU A 602 -0.93 25.37 -2.49
N SER A 603 -0.94 26.72 -2.38
CA SER A 603 0.22 27.56 -2.69
C SER A 603 1.39 27.34 -1.72
N LYS A 604 1.15 26.74 -0.57
CA LYS A 604 2.15 26.46 0.48
C LYS A 604 2.80 25.08 0.34
N ILE A 605 2.30 24.24 -0.55
CA ILE A 605 2.90 22.95 -0.84
C ILE A 605 4.12 23.17 -1.73
N ASP A 606 5.25 22.58 -1.36
CA ASP A 606 6.50 22.56 -2.13
C ASP A 606 6.69 21.19 -2.79
N MET A 607 6.52 21.14 -4.10
CA MET A 607 6.69 19.93 -4.91
C MET A 607 8.12 19.75 -5.42
N SER A 608 9.06 20.60 -5.05
CA SER A 608 10.41 20.62 -5.59
C SER A 608 11.15 19.28 -5.44
N ARG A 609 10.98 18.60 -4.31
CA ARG A 609 11.60 17.28 -4.06
C ARG A 609 11.05 16.17 -4.95
N ILE A 610 9.85 16.33 -5.46
CA ILE A 610 9.21 15.37 -6.37
C ILE A 610 9.60 15.69 -7.81
N LEU A 611 9.55 16.99 -8.19
CA LEU A 611 9.69 17.44 -9.57
C LEU A 611 11.14 17.68 -9.98
N ASN A 612 12.02 18.10 -9.07
CA ASN A 612 13.40 18.44 -9.42
C ASN A 612 14.28 17.18 -9.45
N ASN A 613 14.19 16.45 -10.56
CA ASN A 613 15.09 15.35 -10.86
C ASN A 613 16.24 15.86 -11.75
N PRO A 614 17.48 15.98 -11.23
CA PRO A 614 18.60 16.50 -12.02
C PRO A 614 18.99 15.60 -13.19
N TYR A 615 18.56 14.34 -13.16
CA TYR A 615 18.84 13.36 -14.21
C TYR A 615 17.84 13.44 -15.37
N ALA A 616 16.72 14.16 -15.22
CA ALA A 616 15.72 14.31 -16.28
C ALA A 616 16.19 15.25 -17.42
N LEU A 617 17.26 16.00 -17.21
CA LEU A 617 17.79 16.96 -18.17
C LEU A 617 18.43 16.27 -19.37
N PRO A 618 18.35 16.84 -20.58
CA PRO A 618 18.92 16.25 -21.82
C PRO A 618 20.44 15.99 -21.76
N GLU A 619 21.16 16.72 -20.92
CA GLU A 619 22.59 16.58 -20.72
C GLU A 619 22.96 15.38 -19.83
N SER A 620 21.99 14.78 -19.14
CA SER A 620 22.22 13.60 -18.34
C SER A 620 22.48 12.38 -19.23
N HIS A 621 23.52 11.64 -18.91
CA HIS A 621 23.84 10.35 -19.54
C HIS A 621 23.36 9.16 -18.72
N GLU A 622 22.66 9.41 -17.62
CA GLU A 622 22.18 8.37 -16.73
C GLU A 622 20.99 7.59 -17.33
N LYS A 623 21.00 6.28 -17.11
CA LYS A 623 19.91 5.42 -17.56
C LYS A 623 18.67 5.63 -16.68
N MET A 624 17.57 6.05 -17.28
CA MET A 624 16.33 6.43 -16.60
C MET A 624 15.30 5.30 -16.54
N HIS A 625 15.49 4.21 -17.26
CA HIS A 625 14.56 3.08 -17.34
C HIS A 625 15.31 1.75 -17.31
N PHE A 626 14.57 0.67 -17.19
CA PHE A 626 15.10 -0.69 -17.21
C PHE A 626 15.75 -1.04 -18.55
N VAL A 627 16.91 -1.69 -18.48
CA VAL A 627 17.65 -2.21 -19.62
C VAL A 627 17.77 -3.73 -19.49
N PRO A 628 17.19 -4.52 -20.42
CA PRO A 628 17.15 -5.98 -20.27
C PRO A 628 18.53 -6.65 -20.13
N GLU A 629 19.55 -6.07 -20.72
CA GLU A 629 20.94 -6.59 -20.71
C GLU A 629 21.61 -6.40 -19.34
N ASP A 630 21.12 -5.47 -18.52
CA ASP A 630 21.70 -5.11 -17.24
C ASP A 630 21.02 -5.86 -16.05
N VAL A 631 20.10 -6.79 -16.33
CA VAL A 631 19.37 -7.55 -15.31
C VAL A 631 20.31 -8.37 -14.43
N PHE A 632 19.93 -8.55 -13.17
CA PHE A 632 20.72 -9.37 -12.23
C PHE A 632 20.81 -10.83 -12.69
N ASP A 633 22.04 -11.35 -12.77
CA ASP A 633 22.30 -12.75 -13.11
C ASP A 633 22.36 -13.59 -11.82
N PHE A 634 21.40 -14.50 -11.66
CA PHE A 634 21.29 -15.41 -10.51
C PHE A 634 22.24 -16.58 -10.57
N LYS A 635 22.95 -16.79 -11.68
CA LYS A 635 23.87 -17.91 -11.93
C LYS A 635 23.26 -19.27 -11.62
N LEU A 636 21.99 -19.45 -12.02
CA LEU A 636 21.26 -20.69 -11.76
C LEU A 636 21.88 -21.90 -12.47
N ASP A 637 22.58 -21.68 -13.58
CA ASP A 637 23.35 -22.66 -14.33
C ASP A 637 24.52 -23.28 -13.56
N GLN A 638 24.96 -22.59 -12.48
CA GLN A 638 26.06 -23.02 -11.62
C GLN A 638 25.59 -23.75 -10.36
N THR A 639 24.27 -23.87 -10.14
CA THR A 639 23.73 -24.57 -8.97
C THR A 639 23.97 -26.08 -9.07
N ILE A 640 24.04 -26.76 -7.92
CA ILE A 640 24.19 -28.23 -7.89
C ILE A 640 22.98 -28.93 -8.51
N ASP A 641 21.80 -28.34 -8.44
CA ASP A 641 20.61 -28.85 -9.12
C ASP A 641 20.83 -28.92 -10.64
N GLU A 642 21.35 -27.85 -11.23
CA GLU A 642 21.54 -27.74 -12.69
C GLU A 642 22.75 -28.52 -13.18
N THR A 643 23.85 -28.54 -12.40
CA THR A 643 25.10 -29.17 -12.82
C THR A 643 25.17 -30.67 -12.52
N VAL A 644 24.43 -31.15 -11.52
CA VAL A 644 24.50 -32.55 -11.06
C VAL A 644 23.14 -33.24 -11.05
N ILE A 645 22.16 -32.69 -10.30
CA ILE A 645 20.90 -33.39 -10.00
C ILE A 645 20.05 -33.57 -11.28
N ILE A 646 19.79 -32.49 -12.01
CA ILE A 646 18.96 -32.50 -13.21
C ILE A 646 19.58 -33.38 -14.32
N PRO A 647 20.87 -33.27 -14.63
CA PRO A 647 21.51 -34.15 -15.60
C PRO A 647 21.43 -35.64 -15.23
N GLU A 648 21.73 -35.97 -13.95
CA GLU A 648 21.67 -37.35 -13.48
C GLU A 648 20.24 -37.93 -13.47
N MET A 649 19.24 -37.09 -13.15
CA MET A 649 17.85 -37.51 -13.06
C MET A 649 17.09 -37.40 -14.39
N LYS A 650 17.65 -36.78 -15.43
CA LYS A 650 16.98 -36.42 -16.70
C LYS A 650 16.23 -37.59 -17.33
N GLU A 651 16.87 -38.75 -17.46
CA GLU A 651 16.26 -39.94 -18.08
C GLU A 651 15.15 -40.54 -17.19
N ALA A 652 15.40 -40.66 -15.89
CA ALA A 652 14.42 -41.14 -14.92
C ALA A 652 13.21 -40.22 -14.84
N LEU A 653 13.43 -38.89 -14.85
CA LEU A 653 12.36 -37.88 -14.91
C LEU A 653 11.56 -37.99 -16.21
N ALA A 654 12.20 -38.25 -17.35
CA ALA A 654 11.52 -38.40 -18.62
C ALA A 654 10.61 -39.63 -18.66
N LYS A 655 11.05 -40.75 -18.11
CA LYS A 655 10.37 -42.08 -18.16
C LYS A 655 9.56 -42.40 -16.91
N LYS A 656 9.51 -41.56 -15.91
CA LYS A 656 8.88 -41.80 -14.59
C LYS A 656 9.45 -43.05 -13.91
N GLN A 657 10.76 -43.25 -13.98
CA GLN A 657 11.46 -44.42 -13.41
C GLN A 657 12.03 -44.07 -12.06
N LYS A 658 11.97 -45.06 -11.13
CA LYS A 658 12.61 -44.90 -9.81
C LYS A 658 14.13 -44.82 -9.99
N LYS A 659 14.70 -43.76 -9.39
CA LYS A 659 16.16 -43.54 -9.40
C LYS A 659 16.62 -42.97 -8.07
N ARG A 660 17.77 -43.46 -7.61
CA ARG A 660 18.48 -42.94 -6.43
C ARG A 660 19.85 -42.46 -6.84
N ILE A 661 20.24 -41.28 -6.34
CA ILE A 661 21.59 -40.74 -6.47
C ILE A 661 22.13 -40.37 -5.09
N GLU A 662 23.43 -40.30 -4.98
CA GLU A 662 24.14 -39.88 -3.77
C GLU A 662 25.09 -38.75 -4.16
N ILE A 663 25.03 -37.63 -3.47
CA ILE A 663 25.81 -36.42 -3.76
C ILE A 663 26.45 -35.87 -2.48
N ASN A 664 27.58 -35.21 -2.63
CA ASN A 664 28.19 -34.43 -1.55
C ASN A 664 27.70 -32.99 -1.62
N VAL A 665 27.33 -32.44 -0.46
CA VAL A 665 26.80 -31.09 -0.34
C VAL A 665 27.54 -30.27 0.71
N SER A 666 27.52 -28.97 0.54
CA SER A 666 28.09 -28.02 1.48
C SER A 666 27.11 -26.89 1.78
N ASN A 667 27.39 -26.09 2.79
CA ASN A 667 26.61 -24.91 3.13
C ASN A 667 26.55 -23.84 2.03
N LEU A 668 27.36 -23.94 0.99
CA LEU A 668 27.31 -23.08 -0.21
C LEU A 668 26.22 -23.51 -1.21
N ASN A 669 25.67 -24.71 -1.09
CA ASN A 669 24.60 -25.21 -1.96
C ASN A 669 23.23 -24.73 -1.46
N ARG A 670 22.92 -23.47 -1.73
CA ARG A 670 21.64 -22.82 -1.37
C ARG A 670 20.49 -23.38 -2.22
N ALA A 671 19.28 -23.43 -1.65
CA ALA A 671 18.02 -23.84 -2.31
C ALA A 671 18.11 -25.20 -3.05
N LEU A 672 18.96 -26.11 -2.55
CA LEU A 672 19.16 -27.42 -3.17
C LEU A 672 17.85 -28.19 -3.27
N GLY A 673 17.58 -28.79 -4.42
CA GLY A 673 16.38 -29.55 -4.71
C GLY A 673 15.21 -28.71 -5.23
N THR A 674 15.28 -27.38 -5.13
CA THR A 674 14.18 -26.50 -5.52
C THR A 674 13.99 -26.44 -7.05
N LEU A 675 15.05 -26.32 -7.83
CA LEU A 675 14.99 -26.37 -9.30
C LEU A 675 14.50 -27.73 -9.80
N PHE A 676 15.05 -28.80 -9.28
CA PHE A 676 14.60 -30.16 -9.64
C PHE A 676 13.15 -30.40 -9.23
N GLY A 677 12.73 -29.95 -8.05
CA GLY A 677 11.35 -29.96 -7.59
C GLY A 677 10.38 -29.22 -8.51
N ALA A 678 10.83 -28.09 -9.08
CA ALA A 678 10.05 -27.34 -10.07
C ALA A 678 9.85 -28.15 -11.36
N GLU A 679 10.88 -28.85 -11.86
CA GLU A 679 10.79 -29.73 -13.04
C GLU A 679 9.82 -30.91 -12.80
N ILE A 680 9.87 -31.52 -11.61
CA ILE A 680 8.91 -32.56 -11.21
C ILE A 680 7.49 -31.99 -11.23
N THR A 681 7.29 -30.83 -10.63
CA THR A 681 5.96 -30.19 -10.52
C THR A 681 5.37 -29.87 -11.90
N ARG A 682 6.17 -29.30 -12.81
CA ARG A 682 5.74 -28.98 -14.17
C ARG A 682 5.27 -30.20 -14.93
N LYS A 683 5.93 -31.35 -14.72
CA LYS A 683 5.71 -32.57 -15.48
C LYS A 683 4.65 -33.48 -14.88
N TYR A 684 4.65 -33.65 -13.56
CA TYR A 684 3.88 -34.68 -12.89
C TYR A 684 2.90 -34.19 -11.84
N TYR A 685 2.98 -32.90 -11.42
CA TYR A 685 2.24 -32.39 -10.25
C TYR A 685 2.48 -33.27 -9.02
N ASN A 686 1.44 -33.91 -8.49
CA ASN A 686 1.47 -34.81 -7.35
C ASN A 686 1.24 -36.30 -7.77
N ASN A 687 1.45 -36.65 -9.04
CA ASN A 687 1.15 -37.99 -9.58
C ASN A 687 2.41 -38.89 -9.62
N LEU A 688 3.20 -38.86 -8.58
CA LEU A 688 4.35 -39.75 -8.38
C LEU A 688 4.11 -40.64 -7.16
N GLU A 689 4.62 -41.88 -7.25
CA GLU A 689 4.72 -42.74 -6.08
C GLU A 689 5.84 -42.26 -5.16
N ASP A 690 5.74 -42.56 -3.88
CA ASP A 690 6.79 -42.31 -2.92
C ASP A 690 8.10 -42.96 -3.36
N ASP A 691 9.23 -42.35 -3.04
CA ASP A 691 10.58 -42.80 -3.41
C ASP A 691 10.82 -42.97 -4.92
N THR A 692 10.06 -42.29 -5.78
CA THR A 692 10.35 -42.30 -7.23
C THR A 692 11.70 -41.68 -7.52
N PHE A 693 12.01 -40.52 -6.92
CA PHE A 693 13.32 -39.87 -7.01
C PHE A 693 13.89 -39.69 -5.62
N VAL A 694 15.05 -40.28 -5.36
CA VAL A 694 15.73 -40.21 -4.07
C VAL A 694 17.10 -39.60 -4.24
N ILE A 695 17.33 -38.50 -3.53
CA ILE A 695 18.63 -37.82 -3.48
C ILE A 695 19.15 -37.92 -2.06
N LYS A 696 20.22 -38.67 -1.87
CA LYS A 696 20.94 -38.77 -0.61
C LYS A 696 22.04 -37.73 -0.60
N CYS A 697 21.97 -36.80 0.34
CA CYS A 697 22.94 -35.73 0.51
C CYS A 697 23.88 -36.07 1.67
N ASN A 698 25.19 -36.00 1.44
CA ASN A 698 26.21 -36.16 2.45
C ASN A 698 26.92 -34.82 2.69
N GLY A 699 26.92 -34.33 3.91
CA GLY A 699 27.52 -33.03 4.27
C GLY A 699 26.56 -32.08 4.90
N SER A 700 26.86 -30.78 4.90
CA SER A 700 26.05 -29.71 5.49
C SER A 700 25.24 -29.04 4.40
N GLY A 701 23.92 -29.04 4.50
CA GLY A 701 23.06 -28.31 3.59
C GLY A 701 23.20 -26.77 3.73
N GLY A 702 23.04 -26.06 2.62
CA GLY A 702 22.95 -24.61 2.59
C GLY A 702 21.57 -24.07 3.01
N GLN A 703 21.43 -22.74 3.02
CA GLN A 703 20.14 -22.09 3.28
C GLN A 703 19.05 -22.61 2.33
N SER A 704 17.81 -22.68 2.85
CA SER A 704 16.63 -23.11 2.08
C SER A 704 16.74 -24.50 1.45
N PHE A 705 17.46 -25.41 2.08
CA PHE A 705 17.60 -26.79 1.63
C PHE A 705 16.20 -27.42 1.50
N GLY A 706 15.86 -27.89 0.30
CA GLY A 706 14.56 -28.50 0.01
C GLY A 706 13.39 -27.53 0.00
N ALA A 707 13.59 -26.23 -0.10
CA ALA A 707 12.51 -25.24 -0.17
C ALA A 707 11.63 -25.46 -1.41
N PHE A 708 10.30 -25.33 -1.23
CA PHE A 708 9.30 -25.41 -2.30
C PHE A 708 9.33 -26.70 -3.14
N ILE A 709 9.92 -27.78 -2.64
CA ILE A 709 9.84 -29.07 -3.32
C ILE A 709 8.39 -29.61 -3.28
N PRO A 710 7.93 -30.28 -4.35
CA PRO A 710 6.60 -30.91 -4.34
C PRO A 710 6.61 -32.10 -3.38
N VAL A 711 5.64 -32.12 -2.52
CA VAL A 711 5.44 -33.09 -1.46
C VAL A 711 6.23 -34.38 -1.60
N SER A 712 7.25 -34.54 -0.82
CA SER A 712 7.70 -35.77 -0.19
C SER A 712 8.73 -35.38 0.83
N TYR A 713 8.53 -35.85 1.91
CA TYR A 713 9.22 -35.90 3.14
C TYR A 713 10.74 -35.80 3.03
N THR A 714 11.29 -34.75 3.58
CA THR A 714 12.75 -34.61 3.76
C THR A 714 13.11 -35.20 5.11
N HIS A 715 13.80 -36.30 5.13
CA HIS A 715 14.45 -36.81 6.35
C HIS A 715 15.79 -36.13 6.52
N LEU A 716 15.91 -35.30 7.55
CA LEU A 716 17.19 -34.81 8.06
C LEU A 716 17.60 -35.77 9.19
N THR A 717 18.65 -36.55 9.00
CA THR A 717 19.32 -37.30 10.07
C THR A 717 20.51 -36.51 10.56
#